data_55549b5fa1f26cdaa218bf2d29f1b824
#
_entry.id   55549b5fa1f26cdaa218bf2d29f1b824
#
_cell.length_a   1.000
_cell.length_b   1.000
_cell.length_c   1.000
_cell.angle_alpha   90.00
_cell.angle_beta   90.00
_cell.angle_gamma   90.00
#
_symmetry.space_group_name_H-M   'P 1'
#
loop_
_entity.id
_entity.type
_entity.pdbx_description
1 polymer ?
#
loop_
_entity_poly.entity_id
_entity_poly.type
_entity_poly.pdbx_seq_one_letter_code
_entity_poly.pdbx_strand_id
1 'polypeptide(L)'
;ELQNHGVARLYSPADGQSLGLQGMIDDMLQRTRDAKCAFKPQIDALTSGDRIQLTRSISSIENNAYSDSELNDLRLLAAKVGTPILGITGTGGAGKSSSTDEIVRRFRQDSLDSLNIAILAIDPTRKKTGGALLGDRIRMNAINHDRIFMRSLATRNASVEIPQRLAEILDAIKLSGFDLIIVETPGIGQGDAGIVPFVDTSLYVMTPEFGAASQLEKIDMLDYADVFAINKFDRKGSEDALRDVSKQVQRNRSAFDRTPDTMPVYGTIASKFNDNGITALYQCLLGELRQHGLKQFDSILLAVEGRVSTQRTLIIPESRQRYLAEIAESVRDYHRQVSEQSRLARERQQLAASKSMLKQAGKTLDGLDELIAKRDSSLDHLAKRLLDTWPQIKEDYSGQEFVVRIRDKEIRTPLKKESLSGTAISRVSLPQYEDHGELLKWLLLENVPGKFPFTAGVFQFKRDSEDPTRMFAGEGDAFRTNKRLKQLSEHSEAKRLSTAFDSVTLYGFDPDPQPDIYGKVGNSGVSIATLDDMKALYDGFDLCDPSTSVSMTINGPAPTILAMFLNAAISQQTQKFIDANGQDPAEEQLADIKAETLRQVRGTVQADILKEDQGQNTCIFSTEFSLKVMGDIQAYFTQHGVRNFYSVSISGYHIAEAGANPISQLAFTLANGFTFVEAYLARGMQVDNFAHNLSFFFSNGMDPEYTVLGRVARRIWSVAMRFRYGANERSQKLKYHIQTSGRSLHAQEMSFNDIRTTLQALIAIYDNCNSLHTNAYDEAITTPTEESVRRAMAIQLIINKEWGLAVNENSNQGSFIIDELTDLVEEAVLKEFERISERGGVLGAMETGYQRGKIQDESMHYEHRKHDGSLPIVGVNTFLNDEPEPEFDLELARSTEAEKQSQLQRLQSFKQRNADKKSEALERLSEAARNDENVFAELMNAVQHCSLGEITDTFFEVGGQYRRNM
;
A
#
# COMPACT_ATOMS: atom_id res chain seq x y z
N GLU A 1 12.19 -5.29 32.02
CA GLU A 1 12.82 -6.10 30.97
C GLU A 1 13.78 -5.28 30.11
N LEU A 2 13.33 -4.20 29.46
CA LEU A 2 14.20 -3.35 28.63
C LEU A 2 15.37 -2.73 29.40
N GLN A 3 15.17 -2.35 30.66
CA GLN A 3 16.27 -1.90 31.51
C GLN A 3 17.30 -3.00 31.78
N ASN A 4 16.85 -4.25 31.92
CA ASN A 4 17.75 -5.42 32.05
C ASN A 4 18.55 -5.69 30.78
N HIS A 5 18.06 -5.26 29.61
CA HIS A 5 18.79 -5.27 28.34
C HIS A 5 19.73 -4.08 28.13
N GLY A 6 19.87 -3.21 29.14
CA GLY A 6 20.80 -2.08 29.09
C GLY A 6 20.21 -0.75 28.65
N VAL A 7 18.87 -0.64 28.53
CA VAL A 7 18.20 0.64 28.29
C VAL A 7 18.31 1.50 29.57
N ALA A 8 18.95 2.66 29.47
CA ALA A 8 19.28 3.51 30.61
C ALA A 8 18.04 4.12 31.27
N ARG A 9 17.01 4.46 30.53
CA ARG A 9 15.77 5.06 31.03
C ARG A 9 14.63 4.85 30.07
N LEU A 10 13.45 4.59 30.62
CA LEU A 10 12.15 4.57 29.93
C LEU A 10 11.28 5.64 30.59
N TYR A 11 10.59 6.42 29.77
CA TYR A 11 9.61 7.41 30.26
C TYR A 11 8.21 6.87 30.00
N SER A 12 7.45 6.72 31.08
CA SER A 12 6.03 6.35 31.04
C SER A 12 5.14 7.59 30.89
N PRO A 13 3.85 7.44 30.56
CA PRO A 13 2.90 8.55 30.64
C PRO A 13 2.86 9.23 32.01
N ALA A 14 3.03 8.48 33.12
CA ALA A 14 3.12 9.01 34.45
C ALA A 14 4.37 9.87 34.68
N ASP A 15 5.51 9.48 34.09
CA ASP A 15 6.72 10.32 34.09
C ASP A 15 6.47 11.63 33.32
N GLY A 16 5.72 11.58 32.22
CA GLY A 16 5.33 12.76 31.45
C GLY A 16 4.46 13.73 32.27
N GLN A 17 3.52 13.20 33.06
CA GLN A 17 2.68 14.00 33.93
C GLN A 17 3.47 14.61 35.10
N SER A 18 4.40 13.86 35.71
CA SER A 18 5.16 14.29 36.88
C SER A 18 6.32 15.22 36.56
N LEU A 19 7.07 14.94 35.49
CA LEU A 19 8.27 15.70 35.11
C LEU A 19 7.98 16.81 34.10
N GLY A 20 6.94 16.67 33.32
CA GLY A 20 6.69 17.46 32.12
C GLY A 20 7.74 17.22 31.05
N LEU A 21 7.52 17.76 29.85
CA LEU A 21 8.45 17.63 28.73
C LEU A 21 9.85 18.18 29.08
N GLN A 22 9.91 19.34 29.70
CA GLN A 22 11.19 19.95 30.07
C GLN A 22 11.96 19.09 31.07
N GLY A 23 11.30 18.56 32.12
CA GLY A 23 11.96 17.72 33.11
C GLY A 23 12.48 16.39 32.51
N MET A 24 11.78 15.81 31.54
CA MET A 24 12.27 14.63 30.82
C MET A 24 13.52 14.97 29.99
N ILE A 25 13.54 16.11 29.32
CA ILE A 25 14.70 16.59 28.55
C ILE A 25 15.89 16.82 29.47
N ASP A 26 15.67 17.47 30.61
CA ASP A 26 16.72 17.76 31.59
C ASP A 26 17.31 16.47 32.20
N ASP A 27 16.48 15.45 32.48
CA ASP A 27 16.94 14.13 32.95
C ASP A 27 17.79 13.43 31.87
N MET A 28 17.37 13.48 30.57
CA MET A 28 18.17 12.95 29.48
C MET A 28 19.52 13.65 29.34
N LEU A 29 19.54 14.99 29.43
CA LEU A 29 20.77 15.77 29.35
C LEU A 29 21.68 15.46 30.54
N GLN A 30 21.14 15.36 31.75
CA GLN A 30 21.93 15.03 32.93
C GLN A 30 22.54 13.63 32.84
N ARG A 31 21.76 12.62 32.46
CA ARG A 31 22.24 11.24 32.24
C ARG A 31 23.32 11.17 31.15
N THR A 32 23.16 11.93 30.07
CA THR A 32 24.15 11.99 29.00
C THR A 32 25.46 12.63 29.46
N ARG A 33 25.38 13.68 30.35
CA ARG A 33 26.56 14.29 30.94
C ARG A 33 27.25 13.37 31.92
N ASP A 34 26.49 12.62 32.73
CA ASP A 34 27.00 11.68 33.73
C ASP A 34 27.61 10.43 33.08
N ALA A 35 27.05 10.00 31.97
CA ALA A 35 27.55 8.87 31.17
C ALA A 35 28.86 9.18 30.44
N LYS A 36 29.66 10.13 30.85
CA LYS A 36 30.92 10.58 30.25
C LYS A 36 31.63 9.41 29.57
N CYS A 37 31.59 9.38 28.25
CA CYS A 37 32.39 8.48 27.41
C CYS A 37 33.87 8.88 27.46
N ALA A 38 34.48 8.78 28.65
CA ALA A 38 35.91 9.04 28.86
C ALA A 38 36.76 7.79 28.58
N PHE A 39 36.18 6.75 27.92
CA PHE A 39 36.94 5.55 27.63
C PHE A 39 37.56 5.63 26.25
N LYS A 40 38.83 5.91 26.20
CA LYS A 40 39.67 5.83 25.00
C LYS A 40 40.24 4.41 24.93
N PRO A 41 39.85 3.59 23.90
CA PRO A 41 40.44 2.28 23.72
C PRO A 41 41.98 2.38 23.43
N GLN A 42 42.72 1.37 23.83
CA GLN A 42 44.08 1.19 23.34
C GLN A 42 44.06 0.73 21.88
N ILE A 43 45.06 1.11 21.09
CA ILE A 43 45.12 0.77 19.66
C ILE A 43 45.15 -0.76 19.44
N ASP A 44 45.83 -1.49 20.31
CA ASP A 44 45.89 -2.95 20.25
C ASP A 44 44.51 -3.60 20.42
N ALA A 45 43.56 -2.96 21.08
CA ALA A 45 42.19 -3.46 21.21
C ALA A 45 41.42 -3.48 19.90
N LEU A 46 41.84 -2.72 18.88
CA LEU A 46 41.23 -2.73 17.55
C LEU A 46 41.47 -4.04 16.80
N THR A 47 42.59 -4.73 17.06
CA THR A 47 42.88 -6.01 16.42
C THR A 47 42.03 -7.16 16.89
N SER A 48 41.26 -6.96 17.97
CA SER A 48 40.31 -7.97 18.49
C SER A 48 39.07 -8.17 17.64
N GLY A 49 38.78 -7.25 16.70
CA GLY A 49 37.56 -7.26 15.92
C GLY A 49 36.30 -6.83 16.68
N ASP A 50 36.45 -6.36 17.93
CA ASP A 50 35.32 -5.87 18.75
C ASP A 50 34.79 -4.55 18.19
N ARG A 51 33.56 -4.58 17.71
CA ARG A 51 32.87 -3.43 17.14
C ARG A 51 32.61 -2.31 18.13
N ILE A 52 32.47 -2.61 19.43
CA ILE A 52 32.30 -1.60 20.47
C ILE A 52 33.61 -0.82 20.63
N GLN A 53 34.75 -1.52 20.64
CA GLN A 53 36.06 -0.88 20.72
C GLN A 53 36.30 -0.01 19.47
N LEU A 54 36.00 -0.49 18.28
CA LEU A 54 36.09 0.28 17.04
C LEU A 54 35.24 1.55 17.10
N THR A 55 33.97 1.42 17.50
CA THR A 55 33.03 2.55 17.59
C THR A 55 33.54 3.62 18.57
N ARG A 56 34.07 3.21 19.71
CA ARG A 56 34.66 4.09 20.71
C ARG A 56 35.96 4.75 20.22
N SER A 57 36.80 3.99 19.50
CA SER A 57 38.01 4.51 18.88
C SER A 57 37.73 5.57 17.82
N ILE A 58 36.75 5.33 16.95
CA ILE A 58 36.31 6.32 15.95
C ILE A 58 35.86 7.61 16.66
N SER A 59 34.98 7.48 17.69
CA SER A 59 34.55 8.65 18.46
C SER A 59 35.69 9.38 19.16
N SER A 60 36.70 8.64 19.65
CA SER A 60 37.90 9.22 20.29
C SER A 60 38.79 9.95 19.26
N ILE A 61 38.91 9.42 18.04
CA ILE A 61 39.62 10.07 16.93
C ILE A 61 38.92 11.37 16.53
N GLU A 62 37.58 11.30 16.33
CA GLU A 62 36.77 12.49 15.99
C GLU A 62 36.85 13.60 17.04
N ASN A 63 37.05 13.25 18.31
CA ASN A 63 37.16 14.19 19.44
C ASN A 63 38.61 14.55 19.78
N ASN A 64 39.61 14.18 18.93
CA ASN A 64 41.02 14.41 19.14
C ASN A 64 41.54 13.92 20.51
N ALA A 65 41.04 12.78 20.98
CA ALA A 65 41.45 12.18 22.26
C ALA A 65 42.78 11.40 22.19
N TYR A 66 43.19 11.01 20.97
CA TYR A 66 44.48 10.38 20.76
C TYR A 66 45.59 11.44 20.50
N SER A 67 46.79 11.16 21.01
CA SER A 67 47.96 11.97 20.73
C SER A 67 48.49 11.70 19.32
N ASP A 68 49.31 12.61 18.76
CA ASP A 68 49.91 12.42 17.45
C ASP A 68 50.83 11.20 17.39
N SER A 69 51.47 10.81 18.50
CA SER A 69 52.27 9.58 18.59
C SER A 69 51.41 8.36 18.42
N GLU A 70 50.27 8.27 19.13
CA GLU A 70 49.35 7.16 19.04
C GLU A 70 48.72 7.05 17.64
N LEU A 71 48.39 8.18 17.02
CA LEU A 71 47.86 8.20 15.65
C LEU A 71 48.90 7.77 14.64
N ASN A 72 50.20 8.08 14.88
CA ASN A 72 51.27 7.58 14.03
C ASN A 72 51.49 6.08 14.19
N ASP A 73 51.39 5.54 15.41
CA ASP A 73 51.46 4.11 15.66
C ASP A 73 50.26 3.37 14.96
N LEU A 74 49.06 3.95 15.05
CA LEU A 74 47.89 3.45 14.33
C LEU A 74 48.15 3.35 12.81
N ARG A 75 48.69 4.42 12.23
CA ARG A 75 49.04 4.47 10.79
C ARG A 75 50.09 3.43 10.40
N LEU A 76 51.13 3.24 11.21
CA LEU A 76 52.17 2.27 10.95
C LEU A 76 51.69 0.83 11.00
N LEU A 77 50.71 0.54 11.88
CA LEU A 77 50.09 -0.75 11.98
C LEU A 77 49.13 -0.98 10.78
N ALA A 78 48.29 0.00 10.48
CA ALA A 78 47.32 -0.06 9.38
C ALA A 78 47.99 -0.21 8.00
N ALA A 79 49.17 0.39 7.79
CA ALA A 79 49.94 0.26 6.54
C ALA A 79 50.34 -1.19 6.20
N LYS A 80 50.25 -2.13 7.17
CA LYS A 80 50.52 -3.54 6.94
C LYS A 80 49.28 -4.33 6.52
N VAL A 81 48.11 -3.71 6.52
CA VAL A 81 46.81 -4.34 6.22
C VAL A 81 46.35 -3.85 4.85
N GLY A 82 46.22 -4.76 3.91
CA GLY A 82 45.84 -4.47 2.51
C GLY A 82 44.32 -4.49 2.26
N THR A 83 43.49 -3.96 3.17
CA THR A 83 42.03 -3.88 2.96
C THR A 83 41.68 -2.84 1.91
N PRO A 84 41.04 -3.18 0.78
CA PRO A 84 40.66 -2.22 -0.25
C PRO A 84 39.54 -1.27 0.22
N ILE A 85 39.61 -0.03 -0.30
CA ILE A 85 38.69 1.04 -0.01
C ILE A 85 37.99 1.49 -1.30
N LEU A 86 36.66 1.36 -1.32
CA LEU A 86 35.80 1.88 -2.39
C LEU A 86 35.22 3.23 -1.97
N GLY A 87 35.47 4.27 -2.75
CA GLY A 87 34.85 5.58 -2.58
C GLY A 87 33.66 5.74 -3.50
N ILE A 88 32.53 6.14 -2.94
CA ILE A 88 31.29 6.44 -3.69
C ILE A 88 30.98 7.92 -3.54
N THR A 89 31.03 8.64 -4.64
CA THR A 89 30.75 10.07 -4.69
C THR A 89 29.77 10.40 -5.84
N GLY A 90 29.32 11.63 -5.94
CA GLY A 90 28.45 12.06 -7.02
C GLY A 90 27.45 13.14 -6.61
N THR A 91 26.63 13.56 -7.56
CA THR A 91 25.71 14.70 -7.38
C THR A 91 24.66 14.47 -6.33
N GLY A 92 24.16 15.55 -5.73
CA GLY A 92 23.04 15.49 -4.78
C GLY A 92 21.80 14.92 -5.44
N GLY A 93 21.13 13.98 -4.75
CA GLY A 93 19.94 13.31 -5.29
C GLY A 93 20.21 12.27 -6.38
N ALA A 94 21.46 11.95 -6.71
CA ALA A 94 21.80 10.92 -7.70
C ALA A 94 21.47 9.49 -7.25
N GLY A 95 21.16 9.27 -5.96
CA GLY A 95 20.84 7.95 -5.40
C GLY A 95 22.09 7.17 -4.98
N LYS A 96 23.12 7.86 -4.47
CA LYS A 96 24.34 7.24 -3.95
C LYS A 96 24.04 6.19 -2.88
N SER A 97 23.34 6.56 -1.82
CA SER A 97 23.03 5.64 -0.71
C SER A 97 22.20 4.43 -1.16
N SER A 98 21.30 4.60 -2.13
CA SER A 98 20.58 3.47 -2.74
C SER A 98 21.53 2.58 -3.56
N SER A 99 22.45 3.17 -4.30
CA SER A 99 23.47 2.42 -5.06
C SER A 99 24.43 1.71 -4.12
N THR A 100 24.84 2.35 -3.03
CA THR A 100 25.69 1.76 -1.98
C THR A 100 25.00 0.53 -1.37
N ASP A 101 23.75 0.67 -0.97
CA ASP A 101 22.93 -0.42 -0.39
C ASP A 101 22.80 -1.60 -1.35
N GLU A 102 22.53 -1.34 -2.64
CA GLU A 102 22.45 -2.38 -3.66
C GLU A 102 23.81 -3.05 -3.96
N ILE A 103 24.88 -2.31 -3.96
CA ILE A 103 26.25 -2.85 -4.13
C ILE A 103 26.59 -3.75 -2.93
N VAL A 104 26.33 -3.30 -1.69
CA VAL A 104 26.54 -4.09 -0.48
C VAL A 104 25.70 -5.37 -0.52
N ARG A 105 24.44 -5.28 -0.96
CA ARG A 105 23.58 -6.45 -1.16
C ARG A 105 24.19 -7.46 -2.13
N ARG A 106 24.76 -6.99 -3.28
CA ARG A 106 25.45 -7.88 -4.25
C ARG A 106 26.65 -8.55 -3.62
N PHE A 107 27.46 -7.79 -2.84
CA PHE A 107 28.59 -8.39 -2.12
C PHE A 107 28.15 -9.47 -1.14
N ARG A 108 27.09 -9.24 -0.36
CA ARG A 108 26.53 -10.20 0.56
C ARG A 108 26.04 -11.47 -0.15
N GLN A 109 25.21 -11.29 -1.16
CA GLN A 109 24.64 -12.38 -1.95
C GLN A 109 25.75 -13.21 -2.64
N ASP A 110 26.65 -12.55 -3.33
CA ASP A 110 27.68 -13.18 -4.16
C ASP A 110 28.73 -13.92 -3.32
N SER A 111 29.07 -13.38 -2.16
CA SER A 111 30.02 -13.99 -1.22
C SER A 111 29.37 -14.94 -0.21
N LEU A 112 28.04 -15.15 -0.25
CA LEU A 112 27.29 -15.88 0.77
C LEU A 112 27.59 -15.39 2.19
N ASP A 113 27.56 -14.07 2.36
CA ASP A 113 27.87 -13.37 3.61
C ASP A 113 29.26 -13.71 4.22
N SER A 114 30.24 -14.13 3.40
CA SER A 114 31.56 -14.47 3.90
C SER A 114 32.49 -13.25 4.15
N LEU A 115 32.13 -12.07 3.61
CA LEU A 115 32.91 -10.83 3.75
C LEU A 115 32.48 -10.00 4.95
N ASN A 116 33.45 -9.41 5.66
CA ASN A 116 33.21 -8.35 6.63
C ASN A 116 33.34 -6.99 5.92
N ILE A 117 32.28 -6.20 5.89
CA ILE A 117 32.26 -4.93 5.16
C ILE A 117 32.02 -3.77 6.14
N ALA A 118 32.85 -2.74 6.06
CA ALA A 118 32.64 -1.49 6.79
C ALA A 118 32.17 -0.38 5.85
N ILE A 119 31.14 0.37 6.27
CA ILE A 119 30.57 1.49 5.52
C ILE A 119 30.71 2.76 6.35
N LEU A 120 31.30 3.78 5.76
CA LEU A 120 31.38 5.14 6.28
C LEU A 120 30.53 6.06 5.42
N ALA A 121 29.43 6.57 5.97
CA ALA A 121 28.61 7.59 5.32
C ALA A 121 29.01 8.97 5.88
N ILE A 122 29.46 9.87 5.00
CA ILE A 122 29.83 11.23 5.38
C ILE A 122 28.65 12.16 5.13
N ASP A 123 28.15 12.78 6.19
CA ASP A 123 27.01 13.69 6.16
C ASP A 123 27.44 15.16 6.28
N PRO A 124 26.81 16.06 5.49
CA PRO A 124 27.16 17.47 5.52
C PRO A 124 26.61 18.14 6.77
N THR A 125 27.38 19.07 7.32
CA THR A 125 26.96 19.92 8.41
C THR A 125 26.13 21.10 7.92
N ARG A 126 24.94 21.32 8.46
CA ARG A 126 24.06 22.43 8.08
C ARG A 126 24.66 23.77 8.56
N LYS A 127 24.80 24.73 7.63
CA LYS A 127 25.35 26.08 7.91
C LYS A 127 24.57 26.83 8.99
N LYS A 128 23.24 26.68 9.04
CA LYS A 128 22.36 27.45 9.94
C LYS A 128 22.28 26.86 11.34
N THR A 129 22.32 25.55 11.48
CA THR A 129 22.07 24.86 12.76
C THR A 129 23.32 24.20 13.36
N GLY A 130 24.39 24.04 12.58
CA GLY A 130 25.60 23.32 12.98
C GLY A 130 25.42 21.80 13.13
N GLY A 131 24.20 21.28 12.87
CA GLY A 131 23.90 19.86 12.96
C GLY A 131 24.09 19.12 11.64
N ALA A 132 24.39 17.83 11.69
CA ALA A 132 24.37 16.93 10.54
C ALA A 132 23.10 16.08 10.55
N LEU A 133 22.62 15.70 9.37
CA LEU A 133 21.48 14.78 9.21
C LEU A 133 22.05 13.36 9.09
N LEU A 134 22.13 12.63 10.17
CA LEU A 134 22.64 11.25 10.20
C LEU A 134 21.54 10.23 9.88
N GLY A 135 20.93 10.34 8.68
CA GLY A 135 19.76 9.57 8.28
C GLY A 135 20.00 8.39 7.35
N ASP A 136 21.20 8.23 6.79
CA ASP A 136 21.47 7.23 5.74
C ASP A 136 21.31 5.78 6.23
N ARG A 137 21.64 5.53 7.51
CA ARG A 137 21.47 4.21 8.11
C ARG A 137 20.03 3.68 8.04
N ILE A 138 19.03 4.57 8.15
CA ILE A 138 17.61 4.19 8.09
C ILE A 138 17.20 3.78 6.66
N ARG A 139 17.93 4.23 5.65
CA ARG A 139 17.64 3.99 4.23
C ARG A 139 18.30 2.75 3.65
N MET A 140 19.32 2.23 4.33
CA MET A 140 20.07 1.07 3.88
C MET A 140 19.56 -0.20 4.54
N ASN A 141 19.10 -1.15 3.74
CA ASN A 141 18.58 -2.44 4.19
C ASN A 141 19.66 -3.53 4.25
N ALA A 142 20.64 -3.50 3.34
CA ALA A 142 21.69 -4.51 3.26
C ALA A 142 22.66 -4.50 4.45
N ILE A 143 22.62 -3.44 5.27
CA ILE A 143 23.48 -3.29 6.46
C ILE A 143 23.02 -4.10 7.68
N ASN A 144 21.78 -4.64 7.64
CA ASN A 144 21.24 -5.39 8.77
C ASN A 144 21.77 -6.83 8.80
N HIS A 145 23.07 -6.95 9.07
CA HIS A 145 23.76 -8.24 9.18
C HIS A 145 25.00 -8.11 10.09
N ASP A 146 25.33 -9.18 10.82
CA ASP A 146 26.44 -9.17 11.80
C ASP A 146 27.81 -8.88 11.19
N ARG A 147 28.03 -9.15 9.91
CA ARG A 147 29.29 -8.89 9.19
C ARG A 147 29.38 -7.50 8.57
N ILE A 148 28.31 -6.71 8.68
CA ILE A 148 28.30 -5.34 8.17
C ILE A 148 28.42 -4.36 9.34
N PHE A 149 29.37 -3.44 9.24
CA PHE A 149 29.54 -2.32 10.17
C PHE A 149 29.22 -1.02 9.43
N MET A 150 28.38 -0.16 9.99
CA MET A 150 28.11 1.16 9.42
C MET A 150 28.28 2.26 10.46
N ARG A 151 28.97 3.30 10.06
CA ARG A 151 29.13 4.53 10.84
C ARG A 151 28.87 5.75 9.97
N SER A 152 28.00 6.66 10.44
CA SER A 152 27.84 7.99 9.86
C SER A 152 28.82 8.97 10.52
N LEU A 153 29.49 9.79 9.71
CA LEU A 153 30.43 10.82 10.14
C LEU A 153 29.92 12.20 9.70
N ALA A 154 29.97 13.17 10.60
CA ALA A 154 29.65 14.55 10.27
C ALA A 154 30.91 15.30 9.81
N THR A 155 30.82 16.14 8.77
CA THR A 155 31.94 16.99 8.37
C THR A 155 32.35 18.01 9.44
N ARG A 156 31.47 18.33 10.36
CA ARG A 156 31.62 19.34 11.46
C ARG A 156 31.96 20.75 10.98
N ASN A 157 32.28 20.93 9.70
CA ASN A 157 32.47 22.20 9.06
C ASN A 157 31.68 22.25 7.75
N ALA A 158 30.84 23.25 7.61
CA ALA A 158 29.92 23.40 6.47
C ALA A 158 30.65 23.74 5.15
N SER A 159 31.94 24.02 5.18
CA SER A 159 32.76 24.35 4.00
C SER A 159 33.68 23.20 3.57
N VAL A 160 33.69 22.08 4.27
CA VAL A 160 34.58 20.94 4.03
C VAL A 160 33.75 19.70 3.74
N GLU A 161 34.07 18.99 2.67
CA GLU A 161 33.36 17.79 2.22
C GLU A 161 33.84 16.52 2.92
N ILE A 162 35.06 16.51 3.41
CA ILE A 162 35.72 15.36 4.02
C ILE A 162 36.08 15.68 5.49
N PRO A 163 35.73 14.79 6.45
CA PRO A 163 36.15 14.96 7.84
C PRO A 163 37.66 15.03 8.00
N GLN A 164 38.14 15.94 8.85
CA GLN A 164 39.55 16.19 9.04
C GLN A 164 40.38 14.95 9.43
N ARG A 165 39.75 13.99 10.12
CA ARG A 165 40.38 12.76 10.64
C ARG A 165 39.95 11.49 9.86
N LEU A 166 39.54 11.63 8.60
CA LEU A 166 39.10 10.47 7.80
C LEU A 166 40.22 9.42 7.64
N ALA A 167 41.48 9.85 7.40
CA ALA A 167 42.60 8.93 7.26
C ALA A 167 42.78 8.03 8.49
N GLU A 168 42.82 8.64 9.66
CA GLU A 168 42.99 7.90 10.92
C GLU A 168 41.79 6.99 11.26
N ILE A 169 40.59 7.39 10.87
CA ILE A 169 39.39 6.54 11.00
C ILE A 169 39.47 5.32 10.07
N LEU A 170 39.92 5.52 8.83
CA LEU A 170 40.17 4.42 7.88
C LEU A 170 41.22 3.45 8.39
N ASP A 171 42.31 3.98 8.97
CA ASP A 171 43.35 3.17 9.59
C ASP A 171 42.83 2.32 10.76
N ALA A 172 41.94 2.89 11.61
CA ALA A 172 41.31 2.15 12.70
C ALA A 172 40.40 1.03 12.18
N ILE A 173 39.68 1.26 11.10
CA ILE A 173 38.81 0.26 10.50
C ILE A 173 39.64 -0.85 9.85
N LYS A 174 40.74 -0.53 9.13
CA LYS A 174 41.65 -1.54 8.56
C LYS A 174 42.13 -2.52 9.64
N LEU A 175 42.53 -2.01 10.79
CA LEU A 175 43.01 -2.87 11.92
C LEU A 175 41.93 -3.75 12.51
N SER A 176 40.66 -3.42 12.34
CA SER A 176 39.55 -4.17 12.92
C SER A 176 39.09 -5.37 12.09
N GLY A 177 39.84 -5.74 11.06
CA GLY A 177 39.66 -7.01 10.33
C GLY A 177 38.52 -7.03 9.33
N PHE A 178 38.22 -5.92 8.68
CA PHE A 178 37.29 -5.86 7.56
C PHE A 178 37.97 -6.25 6.25
N ASP A 179 37.21 -6.91 5.38
CA ASP A 179 37.65 -7.35 4.06
C ASP A 179 37.43 -6.25 2.99
N LEU A 180 36.52 -5.30 3.22
CA LEU A 180 36.20 -4.18 2.34
C LEU A 180 35.75 -2.98 3.18
N ILE A 181 36.21 -1.78 2.78
CA ILE A 181 35.72 -0.52 3.32
C ILE A 181 35.03 0.27 2.21
N ILE A 182 33.84 0.78 2.45
CA ILE A 182 33.10 1.65 1.54
C ILE A 182 32.96 3.02 2.19
N VAL A 183 33.32 4.09 1.47
CA VAL A 183 33.18 5.47 1.93
C VAL A 183 32.24 6.21 1.00
N GLU A 184 31.11 6.66 1.52
CA GLU A 184 30.13 7.46 0.78
C GLU A 184 30.26 8.94 1.15
N THR A 185 30.36 9.82 0.14
CA THR A 185 30.45 11.28 0.36
C THR A 185 29.11 11.98 0.27
N PRO A 186 28.97 13.20 0.84
CA PRO A 186 27.68 13.90 0.92
C PRO A 186 27.10 14.37 -0.42
N GLY A 187 27.90 14.54 -1.47
CA GLY A 187 27.41 14.99 -2.78
C GLY A 187 26.93 16.45 -2.80
N ILE A 188 27.75 17.36 -2.34
CA ILE A 188 27.35 18.77 -2.16
C ILE A 188 27.72 19.64 -3.38
N GLY A 189 28.42 19.14 -4.39
CA GLY A 189 28.84 20.01 -5.50
C GLY A 189 29.59 19.36 -6.63
N GLN A 190 30.17 20.21 -7.48
CA GLN A 190 30.91 19.81 -8.66
C GLN A 190 32.36 19.39 -8.36
N GLY A 191 32.84 19.55 -7.12
CA GLY A 191 34.25 19.36 -6.72
C GLY A 191 34.50 18.15 -5.81
N ASP A 192 33.77 17.04 -5.96
CA ASP A 192 33.84 15.84 -5.10
C ASP A 192 35.15 15.02 -5.21
N ALA A 193 36.25 15.57 -5.81
CA ALA A 193 37.53 14.89 -5.98
C ALA A 193 38.32 14.71 -4.67
N GLY A 194 37.88 15.34 -3.57
CA GLY A 194 38.54 15.27 -2.26
C GLY A 194 38.68 13.87 -1.66
N ILE A 195 37.81 12.92 -2.08
CA ILE A 195 37.84 11.52 -1.59
C ILE A 195 38.94 10.69 -2.28
N VAL A 196 39.32 11.02 -3.51
CA VAL A 196 40.24 10.23 -4.34
C VAL A 196 41.55 9.83 -3.63
N PRO A 197 42.22 10.72 -2.86
CA PRO A 197 43.45 10.35 -2.15
C PRO A 197 43.28 9.30 -1.03
N PHE A 198 42.06 9.01 -0.63
CA PHE A 198 41.74 8.13 0.52
C PHE A 198 41.25 6.76 0.09
N VAL A 199 41.01 6.52 -1.21
CA VAL A 199 40.36 5.30 -1.72
C VAL A 199 41.22 4.63 -2.79
N ASP A 200 41.08 3.33 -2.95
CA ASP A 200 41.77 2.51 -3.93
C ASP A 200 40.99 2.42 -5.25
N THR A 201 39.68 2.52 -5.18
CA THR A 201 38.74 2.52 -6.31
C THR A 201 37.68 3.56 -6.07
N SER A 202 37.38 4.38 -7.07
CA SER A 202 36.38 5.44 -6.98
C SER A 202 35.20 5.22 -7.96
N LEU A 203 33.97 5.31 -7.43
CA LEU A 203 32.74 5.27 -8.19
C LEU A 203 32.06 6.65 -8.17
N TYR A 204 31.83 7.22 -9.35
CA TYR A 204 31.05 8.44 -9.49
C TYR A 204 29.61 8.15 -9.94
N VAL A 205 28.62 8.56 -9.12
CA VAL A 205 27.19 8.35 -9.39
C VAL A 205 26.55 9.67 -9.81
N MET A 206 25.92 9.67 -10.98
CA MET A 206 25.23 10.84 -11.53
C MET A 206 23.86 10.46 -12.09
N THR A 207 23.05 11.45 -12.44
CA THR A 207 21.77 11.24 -13.13
C THR A 207 21.83 11.75 -14.56
N PRO A 208 20.88 11.35 -15.44
CA PRO A 208 20.88 11.79 -16.85
C PRO A 208 20.92 13.31 -17.05
N GLU A 209 20.32 14.05 -16.14
CA GLU A 209 20.27 15.53 -16.20
C GLU A 209 21.66 16.18 -16.11
N PHE A 210 22.59 15.53 -15.44
CA PHE A 210 23.97 15.98 -15.33
C PHE A 210 24.89 15.42 -16.44
N GLY A 211 24.41 14.48 -17.24
CA GLY A 211 25.10 13.85 -18.34
C GLY A 211 25.08 14.65 -19.66
N ALA A 212 24.45 15.83 -19.69
CA ALA A 212 24.43 16.67 -20.88
C ALA A 212 25.83 17.24 -21.19
N ALA A 213 26.24 17.21 -22.46
CA ALA A 213 27.59 17.59 -22.92
C ALA A 213 28.08 18.94 -22.38
N SER A 214 27.19 19.94 -22.25
CA SER A 214 27.55 21.27 -21.71
C SER A 214 27.81 21.30 -20.19
N GLN A 215 27.44 20.26 -19.46
CA GLN A 215 27.65 20.14 -18.00
C GLN A 215 28.90 19.29 -17.69
N LEU A 216 29.27 18.36 -18.59
CA LEU A 216 30.36 17.40 -18.36
C LEU A 216 31.71 18.06 -18.16
N GLU A 217 32.01 19.17 -18.86
CA GLU A 217 33.27 19.91 -18.71
C GLU A 217 33.45 20.57 -17.33
N LYS A 218 32.40 20.61 -16.50
CA LYS A 218 32.43 21.22 -15.17
C LYS A 218 32.52 20.17 -14.04
N ILE A 219 32.59 18.89 -14.38
CA ILE A 219 32.62 17.79 -13.43
C ILE A 219 34.03 17.26 -13.30
N ASP A 220 34.76 17.73 -12.30
CA ASP A 220 36.16 17.36 -12.07
C ASP A 220 36.35 15.85 -11.88
N MET A 221 35.35 15.16 -11.30
CA MET A 221 35.41 13.71 -11.08
C MET A 221 35.46 12.88 -12.36
N LEU A 222 35.10 13.43 -13.52
CA LEU A 222 35.29 12.73 -14.80
C LEU A 222 36.76 12.50 -15.18
N ASP A 223 37.67 13.25 -14.55
CA ASP A 223 39.10 13.09 -14.74
C ASP A 223 39.73 12.06 -13.80
N TYR A 224 39.09 11.84 -12.62
CA TYR A 224 39.68 11.08 -11.53
C TYR A 224 39.00 9.75 -11.22
N ALA A 225 37.67 9.63 -11.47
CA ALA A 225 36.94 8.42 -11.08
C ALA A 225 37.30 7.20 -11.94
N ASP A 226 37.37 6.04 -11.32
CA ASP A 226 37.67 4.78 -11.97
C ASP A 226 36.45 4.20 -12.69
N VAL A 227 35.24 4.31 -12.08
CA VAL A 227 34.00 3.77 -12.59
C VAL A 227 32.91 4.83 -12.48
N PHE A 228 31.95 4.80 -13.42
CA PHE A 228 30.84 5.75 -13.52
C PHE A 228 29.53 5.04 -13.55
N ALA A 229 28.54 5.55 -12.81
CA ALA A 229 27.16 5.08 -12.85
C ALA A 229 26.21 6.23 -13.21
N ILE A 230 25.46 6.08 -14.29
CA ILE A 230 24.30 6.92 -14.59
C ILE A 230 23.09 6.24 -13.99
N ASN A 231 22.74 6.68 -12.78
CA ASN A 231 21.60 6.15 -12.04
C ASN A 231 20.29 6.81 -12.50
N LYS A 232 19.16 6.21 -12.17
CA LYS A 232 17.83 6.60 -12.70
C LYS A 232 17.79 6.50 -14.22
N PHE A 233 18.34 5.41 -14.72
CA PHE A 233 18.51 5.16 -16.16
C PHE A 233 17.19 4.96 -16.92
N ASP A 234 16.07 4.84 -16.22
CA ASP A 234 14.71 4.85 -16.71
C ASP A 234 14.22 6.25 -17.13
N ARG A 235 14.95 7.31 -16.79
CA ARG A 235 14.59 8.69 -17.15
C ARG A 235 14.93 9.03 -18.60
N LYS A 236 14.18 9.98 -19.14
CA LYS A 236 14.40 10.50 -20.49
C LYS A 236 15.83 11.09 -20.63
N GLY A 237 16.49 10.77 -21.73
CA GLY A 237 17.84 11.25 -22.03
C GLY A 237 18.98 10.39 -21.48
N SER A 238 18.68 9.26 -20.84
CA SER A 238 19.67 8.37 -20.21
C SER A 238 20.66 7.77 -21.22
N GLU A 239 20.19 7.39 -22.41
CA GLU A 239 21.07 6.87 -23.49
C GLU A 239 22.01 7.92 -24.05
N ASP A 240 21.49 9.14 -24.22
CA ASP A 240 22.33 10.25 -24.65
C ASP A 240 23.40 10.59 -23.61
N ALA A 241 22.98 10.63 -22.32
CA ALA A 241 23.92 10.83 -21.21
C ALA A 241 25.00 9.74 -21.17
N LEU A 242 24.62 8.46 -21.33
CA LEU A 242 25.57 7.34 -21.37
C LEU A 242 26.61 7.52 -22.47
N ARG A 243 26.12 7.84 -23.68
CA ARG A 243 27.00 8.06 -24.85
C ARG A 243 27.95 9.25 -24.63
N ASP A 244 27.44 10.36 -24.13
CA ASP A 244 28.22 11.60 -23.99
C ASP A 244 29.23 11.47 -22.84
N VAL A 245 28.87 10.89 -21.70
CA VAL A 245 29.76 10.56 -20.58
C VAL A 245 30.85 9.58 -21.04
N SER A 246 30.50 8.52 -21.76
CA SER A 246 31.45 7.54 -22.28
C SER A 246 32.48 8.18 -23.22
N LYS A 247 32.06 9.09 -24.09
CA LYS A 247 32.96 9.88 -24.95
C LYS A 247 33.86 10.80 -24.14
N GLN A 248 33.33 11.44 -23.11
CA GLN A 248 34.12 12.33 -22.26
C GLN A 248 35.19 11.55 -21.48
N VAL A 249 34.82 10.42 -20.86
CA VAL A 249 35.73 9.52 -20.15
C VAL A 249 36.82 9.00 -21.10
N GLN A 250 36.46 8.61 -22.34
CA GLN A 250 37.42 8.20 -23.36
C GLN A 250 38.45 9.31 -23.65
N ARG A 251 38.00 10.57 -23.78
CA ARG A 251 38.89 11.73 -24.02
C ARG A 251 39.83 12.00 -22.85
N ASN A 252 39.25 12.03 -21.62
CA ASN A 252 39.99 12.32 -20.40
C ASN A 252 41.08 11.26 -20.13
N ARG A 253 40.81 10.00 -20.47
CA ARG A 253 41.81 8.91 -20.38
C ARG A 253 42.69 8.74 -21.58
N SER A 254 42.52 9.57 -22.60
CA SER A 254 43.24 9.46 -23.89
C SER A 254 43.15 8.06 -24.53
N ALA A 255 42.04 7.34 -24.28
CA ALA A 255 41.83 5.95 -24.69
C ALA A 255 41.24 5.88 -26.12
N PHE A 256 41.86 6.54 -27.09
CA PHE A 256 41.34 6.60 -28.47
C PHE A 256 41.52 5.29 -29.25
N ASP A 257 42.24 4.34 -28.70
CA ASP A 257 42.40 2.97 -29.22
C ASP A 257 41.17 2.08 -28.88
N ARG A 258 40.27 2.55 -28.03
CA ARG A 258 39.04 1.85 -27.60
C ARG A 258 37.79 2.62 -28.03
N THR A 259 36.68 1.91 -28.22
CA THR A 259 35.40 2.56 -28.52
C THR A 259 34.78 3.15 -27.23
N PRO A 260 33.99 4.24 -27.32
CA PRO A 260 33.31 4.82 -26.16
C PRO A 260 32.48 3.79 -25.37
N ASP A 261 31.88 2.83 -26.05
CA ASP A 261 31.06 1.78 -25.44
C ASP A 261 31.87 0.80 -24.58
N THR A 262 33.21 0.85 -24.62
CA THR A 262 34.08 0.04 -23.74
C THR A 262 34.51 0.77 -22.46
N MET A 263 34.19 2.05 -22.33
CA MET A 263 34.53 2.82 -21.12
C MET A 263 33.69 2.33 -19.91
N PRO A 264 34.22 2.41 -18.69
CA PRO A 264 33.56 1.89 -17.48
C PRO A 264 32.41 2.80 -17.02
N VAL A 265 31.44 2.98 -17.88
CA VAL A 265 30.22 3.76 -17.63
C VAL A 265 29.02 2.82 -17.67
N TYR A 266 28.20 2.84 -16.60
CA TYR A 266 27.09 1.92 -16.40
C TYR A 266 25.78 2.68 -16.25
N GLY A 267 24.70 2.20 -16.86
CA GLY A 267 23.35 2.71 -16.66
C GLY A 267 22.63 1.87 -15.61
N THR A 268 22.23 2.46 -14.49
CA THR A 268 21.69 1.76 -13.32
C THR A 268 20.36 2.33 -12.88
N ILE A 269 19.51 1.50 -12.23
CA ILE A 269 18.28 1.91 -11.59
C ILE A 269 18.27 1.34 -10.17
N ALA A 270 18.97 2.00 -9.26
CA ALA A 270 19.15 1.53 -7.88
C ALA A 270 17.85 1.45 -7.06
N SER A 271 16.76 2.04 -7.51
CA SER A 271 15.44 1.92 -6.90
C SER A 271 14.71 0.65 -7.31
N LYS A 272 15.12 -0.01 -8.39
CA LYS A 272 14.47 -1.22 -8.88
C LYS A 272 14.97 -2.47 -8.18
N PHE A 273 14.01 -3.35 -7.92
CA PHE A 273 14.29 -4.68 -7.44
C PHE A 273 15.15 -5.45 -8.46
N ASN A 274 16.26 -5.99 -7.98
CA ASN A 274 17.19 -6.86 -8.72
C ASN A 274 17.67 -6.27 -10.08
N ASP A 275 17.99 -4.98 -10.12
CA ASP A 275 18.46 -4.31 -11.34
C ASP A 275 19.74 -4.92 -11.89
N ASN A 276 19.72 -5.35 -13.16
CA ASN A 276 20.87 -5.94 -13.83
C ASN A 276 21.95 -4.92 -14.17
N GLY A 277 21.63 -3.62 -14.33
CA GLY A 277 22.61 -2.55 -14.47
C GLY A 277 23.47 -2.40 -13.21
N ILE A 278 22.86 -2.49 -12.02
CA ILE A 278 23.61 -2.52 -10.75
C ILE A 278 24.46 -3.80 -10.65
N THR A 279 23.95 -4.94 -11.12
CA THR A 279 24.74 -6.18 -11.10
C THR A 279 25.95 -6.10 -12.02
N ALA A 280 25.80 -5.51 -13.21
CA ALA A 280 26.93 -5.26 -14.12
C ALA A 280 27.96 -4.28 -13.52
N LEU A 281 27.49 -3.21 -12.88
CA LEU A 281 28.35 -2.27 -12.15
C LEU A 281 29.11 -2.97 -11.01
N TYR A 282 28.41 -3.79 -10.21
CA TYR A 282 29.02 -4.56 -9.13
C TYR A 282 30.11 -5.50 -9.65
N GLN A 283 29.88 -6.21 -10.76
CA GLN A 283 30.86 -7.12 -11.35
C GLN A 283 32.12 -6.40 -11.83
N CYS A 284 31.98 -5.18 -12.35
CA CYS A 284 33.13 -4.32 -12.67
C CYS A 284 33.89 -3.93 -11.39
N LEU A 285 33.20 -3.42 -10.37
CA LEU A 285 33.81 -3.02 -9.10
C LEU A 285 34.51 -4.20 -8.41
N LEU A 286 33.91 -5.39 -8.45
CA LEU A 286 34.50 -6.62 -7.92
C LEU A 286 35.86 -6.92 -8.59
N GLY A 287 35.91 -6.75 -9.92
CA GLY A 287 37.17 -6.90 -10.69
C GLY A 287 38.27 -5.93 -10.26
N GLU A 288 37.92 -4.65 -10.11
CA GLU A 288 38.86 -3.61 -9.68
C GLU A 288 39.34 -3.82 -8.23
N LEU A 289 38.39 -4.06 -7.30
CA LEU A 289 38.75 -4.26 -5.89
C LEU A 289 39.59 -5.52 -5.64
N ARG A 290 39.46 -6.57 -6.46
CA ARG A 290 40.33 -7.76 -6.41
C ARG A 290 41.79 -7.43 -6.76
N GLN A 291 42.04 -6.47 -7.64
CA GLN A 291 43.36 -5.99 -7.94
C GLN A 291 43.98 -5.25 -6.75
N HIS A 292 43.15 -4.65 -5.88
CA HIS A 292 43.55 -3.95 -4.67
C HIS A 292 43.49 -4.81 -3.39
N GLY A 293 43.36 -6.14 -3.52
CA GLY A 293 43.48 -7.05 -2.39
C GLY A 293 42.21 -7.51 -1.75
N LEU A 294 41.06 -7.32 -2.39
CA LEU A 294 39.81 -7.91 -1.90
C LEU A 294 39.93 -9.45 -1.81
N LYS A 295 39.55 -9.99 -0.66
CA LYS A 295 39.51 -11.42 -0.42
C LYS A 295 38.78 -12.16 -1.53
N GLN A 296 39.38 -13.24 -2.05
CA GLN A 296 38.77 -14.06 -3.08
C GLN A 296 37.63 -14.91 -2.51
N PHE A 297 36.57 -15.02 -3.25
CA PHE A 297 35.44 -15.92 -3.04
C PHE A 297 34.89 -16.37 -4.40
N ASP A 298 34.19 -17.49 -4.43
CA ASP A 298 33.54 -18.01 -5.63
C ASP A 298 32.24 -17.22 -5.86
N SER A 299 32.16 -16.54 -7.01
CA SER A 299 30.98 -15.76 -7.38
C SER A 299 29.84 -16.68 -7.80
N ILE A 300 28.68 -16.49 -7.20
CA ILE A 300 27.44 -17.23 -7.54
C ILE A 300 26.50 -16.42 -8.43
N LEU A 301 26.70 -15.10 -8.53
CA LEU A 301 25.90 -14.26 -9.39
C LEU A 301 26.26 -14.50 -10.87
N LEU A 302 25.25 -14.73 -11.68
CA LEU A 302 25.44 -14.92 -13.12
C LEU A 302 26.04 -13.66 -13.74
N ALA A 303 26.95 -13.87 -14.69
CA ALA A 303 27.53 -12.77 -15.45
C ALA A 303 26.44 -12.07 -16.28
N VAL A 304 26.39 -10.74 -16.16
CA VAL A 304 25.43 -9.93 -16.90
C VAL A 304 26.08 -9.46 -18.19
N GLU A 305 25.42 -9.73 -19.32
CA GLU A 305 25.83 -9.19 -20.61
C GLU A 305 25.33 -7.73 -20.73
N GLY A 306 26.24 -6.80 -21.03
CA GLY A 306 25.92 -5.39 -21.19
C GLY A 306 26.28 -4.54 -19.96
N ARG A 307 26.01 -3.24 -20.05
CA ARG A 307 26.39 -2.22 -19.07
C ARG A 307 25.23 -1.35 -18.61
N VAL A 308 24.05 -1.62 -19.09
CA VAL A 308 22.87 -0.81 -18.81
C VAL A 308 21.74 -1.69 -18.31
N SER A 309 20.92 -1.12 -17.47
CA SER A 309 19.68 -1.76 -17.05
C SER A 309 18.81 -2.07 -18.28
N THR A 310 18.51 -3.34 -18.48
CA THR A 310 17.59 -3.80 -19.53
C THR A 310 16.16 -3.86 -19.07
N GLN A 311 15.95 -3.88 -17.76
CA GLN A 311 14.60 -3.92 -17.13
C GLN A 311 13.98 -2.52 -17.10
N ARG A 312 13.81 -1.93 -18.29
CA ARG A 312 13.16 -0.61 -18.45
C ARG A 312 11.64 -0.67 -18.38
N THR A 313 11.06 -1.82 -18.14
CA THR A 313 9.61 -1.97 -18.04
C THR A 313 9.14 -1.21 -16.83
N LEU A 314 8.72 0.03 -17.07
CA LEU A 314 7.94 0.78 -16.09
C LEU A 314 6.70 -0.04 -15.75
N ILE A 315 6.32 -0.09 -14.47
CA ILE A 315 5.09 -0.76 -14.02
C ILE A 315 3.90 -0.30 -14.88
N ILE A 316 3.89 0.99 -15.21
CA ILE A 316 2.96 1.60 -16.17
C ILE A 316 3.81 2.23 -17.29
N PRO A 317 3.70 1.77 -18.55
CA PRO A 317 4.42 2.32 -19.68
C PRO A 317 4.24 3.84 -19.81
N GLU A 318 5.26 4.56 -20.28
CA GLU A 318 5.22 6.02 -20.45
C GLU A 318 4.01 6.50 -21.28
N SER A 319 3.66 5.73 -22.34
CA SER A 319 2.49 6.03 -23.18
C SER A 319 1.15 5.97 -22.44
N ARG A 320 1.14 5.39 -21.25
CA ARG A 320 -0.06 5.22 -20.41
C ARG A 320 -0.03 6.02 -19.09
N GLN A 321 0.99 6.78 -18.82
CA GLN A 321 1.14 7.54 -17.56
C GLN A 321 0.07 8.61 -17.34
N ARG A 322 -0.54 9.11 -18.43
CA ARG A 322 -1.61 10.14 -18.36
C ARG A 322 -3.01 9.57 -18.12
N TYR A 323 -3.12 8.29 -17.75
CA TYR A 323 -4.39 7.59 -17.62
C TYR A 323 -5.44 8.32 -16.76
N LEU A 324 -5.04 8.98 -15.66
CA LEU A 324 -5.97 9.72 -14.80
C LEU A 324 -6.54 10.98 -15.48
N ALA A 325 -5.71 11.73 -16.20
CA ALA A 325 -6.19 12.88 -16.98
C ALA A 325 -7.14 12.43 -18.10
N GLU A 326 -6.82 11.32 -18.77
CA GLU A 326 -7.67 10.76 -19.82
C GLU A 326 -8.99 10.21 -19.27
N ILE A 327 -9.00 9.68 -18.05
CA ILE A 327 -10.23 9.30 -17.32
C ILE A 327 -11.06 10.55 -17.03
N ALA A 328 -10.44 11.61 -16.50
CA ALA A 328 -11.12 12.87 -16.22
C ALA A 328 -11.74 13.47 -17.50
N GLU A 329 -11.01 13.46 -18.60
CA GLU A 329 -11.52 13.86 -19.92
C GLU A 329 -12.71 12.99 -20.34
N SER A 330 -12.61 11.67 -20.23
CA SER A 330 -13.66 10.73 -20.61
C SER A 330 -14.95 10.93 -19.81
N VAL A 331 -14.85 11.23 -18.51
CA VAL A 331 -16.03 11.48 -17.65
C VAL A 331 -16.68 12.81 -18.04
N ARG A 332 -15.88 13.86 -18.25
CA ARG A 332 -16.43 15.18 -18.70
C ARG A 332 -17.03 15.10 -20.10
N ASP A 333 -16.44 14.33 -21.01
CA ASP A 333 -16.97 14.08 -22.36
C ASP A 333 -18.32 13.38 -22.28
N TYR A 334 -18.43 12.38 -21.40
CA TYR A 334 -19.70 11.71 -21.16
C TYR A 334 -20.78 12.68 -20.68
N HIS A 335 -20.48 13.58 -19.73
CA HIS A 335 -21.42 14.61 -19.28
C HIS A 335 -21.83 15.57 -20.39
N ARG A 336 -20.87 15.98 -21.26
CA ARG A 336 -21.19 16.80 -22.44
C ARG A 336 -22.12 16.08 -23.41
N GLN A 337 -21.85 14.81 -23.68
CA GLN A 337 -22.70 13.98 -24.52
C GLN A 337 -24.10 13.83 -23.91
N VAL A 338 -24.20 13.55 -22.61
CA VAL A 338 -25.49 13.47 -21.90
C VAL A 338 -26.27 14.75 -22.03
N SER A 339 -25.64 15.89 -21.83
CA SER A 339 -26.28 17.22 -21.95
C SER A 339 -26.81 17.47 -23.37
N GLU A 340 -26.02 17.12 -24.39
CA GLU A 340 -26.42 17.28 -25.80
C GLU A 340 -27.55 16.34 -26.18
N GLN A 341 -27.47 15.07 -25.84
CA GLN A 341 -28.49 14.05 -26.13
C GLN A 341 -29.81 14.39 -25.41
N SER A 342 -29.74 14.89 -24.17
CA SER A 342 -30.91 15.35 -23.42
C SER A 342 -31.57 16.57 -24.07
N ARG A 343 -30.80 17.51 -24.56
CA ARG A 343 -31.33 18.68 -25.34
C ARG A 343 -32.02 18.21 -26.62
N LEU A 344 -31.40 17.30 -27.38
CA LEU A 344 -31.96 16.77 -28.62
C LEU A 344 -33.27 16.02 -28.35
N ALA A 345 -33.35 15.22 -27.29
CA ALA A 345 -34.54 14.49 -26.89
C ALA A 345 -35.71 15.44 -26.53
N ARG A 346 -35.43 16.51 -25.79
CA ARG A 346 -36.37 17.56 -25.45
C ARG A 346 -36.88 18.29 -26.69
N GLU A 347 -35.99 18.75 -27.56
CA GLU A 347 -36.33 19.42 -28.80
C GLU A 347 -37.19 18.53 -29.72
N ARG A 348 -36.86 17.23 -29.85
CA ARG A 348 -37.66 16.24 -30.60
C ARG A 348 -39.09 16.15 -30.05
N GLN A 349 -39.25 16.05 -28.74
CA GLN A 349 -40.54 15.97 -28.06
C GLN A 349 -41.36 17.25 -28.24
N GLN A 350 -40.73 18.45 -28.09
CA GLN A 350 -41.38 19.75 -28.26
C GLN A 350 -41.88 19.93 -29.70
N LEU A 351 -41.08 19.60 -30.70
CA LEU A 351 -41.47 19.65 -32.10
C LEU A 351 -42.65 18.67 -32.41
N ALA A 352 -42.60 17.47 -31.88
CA ALA A 352 -43.65 16.47 -32.03
C ALA A 352 -44.97 16.94 -31.36
N ALA A 353 -44.87 17.51 -30.15
CA ALA A 353 -46.04 18.11 -29.45
C ALA A 353 -46.62 19.28 -30.23
N SER A 354 -45.75 20.20 -30.72
CA SER A 354 -46.17 21.35 -31.56
C SER A 354 -46.89 20.89 -32.82
N LYS A 355 -46.37 19.87 -33.49
CA LYS A 355 -47.03 19.25 -34.65
C LYS A 355 -48.39 18.70 -34.33
N SER A 356 -48.54 18.00 -33.20
CA SER A 356 -49.83 17.45 -32.72
C SER A 356 -50.83 18.56 -32.45
N MET A 357 -50.43 19.63 -31.75
CA MET A 357 -51.31 20.77 -31.43
C MET A 357 -51.78 21.50 -32.69
N LEU A 358 -50.86 21.72 -33.65
CA LEU A 358 -51.21 22.31 -34.94
C LEU A 358 -52.22 21.45 -35.73
N LYS A 359 -51.99 20.14 -35.74
CA LYS A 359 -52.91 19.19 -36.38
C LYS A 359 -54.31 19.23 -35.76
N GLN A 360 -54.39 19.27 -34.42
CA GLN A 360 -55.65 19.39 -33.69
C GLN A 360 -56.37 20.74 -33.99
N ALA A 361 -55.61 21.79 -34.22
CA ALA A 361 -56.14 23.11 -34.61
C ALA A 361 -56.46 23.24 -36.10
N GLY A 362 -56.35 22.18 -36.87
CA GLY A 362 -56.53 22.18 -38.33
C GLY A 362 -55.47 22.98 -39.09
N LYS A 363 -54.30 23.19 -38.53
CA LYS A 363 -53.19 23.95 -39.12
C LYS A 363 -52.02 23.00 -39.38
N THR A 364 -51.24 23.36 -40.42
CA THR A 364 -49.96 22.69 -40.74
C THR A 364 -48.84 23.68 -40.77
N LEU A 365 -47.62 23.30 -40.40
CA LEU A 365 -46.42 24.07 -40.59
C LEU A 365 -45.42 23.22 -41.36
N ASP A 366 -45.01 23.73 -42.53
CA ASP A 366 -44.03 23.02 -43.39
C ASP A 366 -42.66 22.95 -42.69
N GLY A 367 -41.98 21.85 -42.90
CA GLY A 367 -40.65 21.63 -42.33
C GLY A 367 -40.58 21.01 -40.93
N LEU A 368 -41.70 20.90 -40.20
CA LEU A 368 -41.68 20.25 -38.87
C LEU A 368 -41.26 18.81 -38.88
N ASP A 369 -41.71 18.07 -39.89
CA ASP A 369 -41.36 16.65 -40.09
C ASP A 369 -39.87 16.47 -40.36
N GLU A 370 -39.29 17.37 -41.13
CA GLU A 370 -37.87 17.38 -41.47
C GLU A 370 -37.04 17.68 -40.22
N LEU A 371 -37.47 18.67 -39.41
CA LEU A 371 -36.81 19.00 -38.14
C LEU A 371 -36.89 17.87 -37.14
N ILE A 372 -38.04 17.20 -37.00
CA ILE A 372 -38.22 16.02 -36.12
C ILE A 372 -37.29 14.90 -36.60
N ALA A 373 -37.27 14.61 -37.90
CA ALA A 373 -36.40 13.58 -38.46
C ALA A 373 -34.91 13.90 -38.22
N LYS A 374 -34.51 15.15 -38.38
CA LYS A 374 -33.15 15.65 -38.08
C LYS A 374 -32.78 15.46 -36.63
N ARG A 375 -33.65 15.80 -35.65
CA ARG A 375 -33.40 15.59 -34.25
C ARG A 375 -33.33 14.10 -33.91
N ASP A 376 -34.24 13.30 -34.49
CA ASP A 376 -34.22 11.87 -34.29
C ASP A 376 -32.95 11.23 -34.85
N SER A 377 -32.49 11.60 -36.05
CA SER A 377 -31.23 11.09 -36.58
C SER A 377 -29.98 11.49 -35.80
N SER A 378 -30.04 12.60 -35.07
CA SER A 378 -28.94 13.09 -34.21
C SER A 378 -28.91 12.46 -32.82
N LEU A 379 -30.01 11.81 -32.38
CA LEU A 379 -30.03 11.00 -31.17
C LEU A 379 -29.28 9.72 -31.39
N ASP A 380 -28.39 9.36 -30.47
CA ASP A 380 -27.69 8.09 -30.52
C ASP A 380 -28.63 6.90 -30.25
N HIS A 381 -28.16 5.70 -30.61
CA HIS A 381 -28.96 4.48 -30.48
C HIS A 381 -29.31 4.14 -29.03
N LEU A 382 -28.40 4.46 -28.09
CA LEU A 382 -28.61 4.23 -26.67
C LEU A 382 -29.70 5.15 -26.12
N ALA A 383 -29.66 6.45 -26.46
CA ALA A 383 -30.64 7.44 -26.05
C ALA A 383 -32.06 7.08 -26.52
N LYS A 384 -32.18 6.68 -27.80
CA LYS A 384 -33.47 6.20 -28.35
C LYS A 384 -33.97 4.99 -27.59
N ARG A 385 -33.15 3.97 -27.45
CA ARG A 385 -33.50 2.72 -26.75
C ARG A 385 -33.95 2.97 -25.31
N LEU A 386 -33.26 3.86 -24.58
CA LEU A 386 -33.61 4.19 -23.19
C LEU A 386 -34.99 4.85 -23.12
N LEU A 387 -35.28 5.80 -24.00
CA LEU A 387 -36.60 6.44 -24.06
C LEU A 387 -37.71 5.45 -24.47
N ASP A 388 -37.45 4.59 -25.43
CA ASP A 388 -38.42 3.58 -25.94
C ASP A 388 -38.71 2.51 -24.91
N THR A 389 -37.74 2.12 -24.06
CA THR A 389 -37.93 1.12 -23.01
C THR A 389 -38.50 1.68 -21.70
N TRP A 390 -38.54 3.00 -21.54
CA TRP A 390 -39.02 3.62 -20.32
C TRP A 390 -40.48 3.22 -19.88
N PRO A 391 -41.47 3.15 -20.80
CA PRO A 391 -42.79 2.70 -20.44
C PRO A 391 -42.82 1.29 -19.82
N GLN A 392 -41.97 0.39 -20.36
CA GLN A 392 -41.83 -0.96 -19.82
C GLN A 392 -41.21 -0.94 -18.44
N ILE A 393 -40.17 -0.14 -18.21
CA ILE A 393 -39.54 0.02 -16.90
C ILE A 393 -40.56 0.52 -15.88
N LYS A 394 -41.41 1.48 -16.22
CA LYS A 394 -42.50 1.94 -15.34
C LYS A 394 -43.48 0.84 -15.00
N GLU A 395 -43.84 0.02 -15.97
CA GLU A 395 -44.75 -1.12 -15.78
C GLU A 395 -44.10 -2.17 -14.85
N ASP A 396 -42.84 -2.53 -15.10
CA ASP A 396 -42.10 -3.53 -14.31
C ASP A 396 -42.01 -3.16 -12.82
N TYR A 397 -41.87 -1.87 -12.51
CA TYR A 397 -41.76 -1.38 -11.11
C TYR A 397 -43.11 -0.93 -10.51
N SER A 398 -44.21 -0.88 -11.26
CA SER A 398 -45.52 -0.42 -10.79
C SER A 398 -46.30 -1.52 -10.04
N GLY A 399 -45.97 -2.78 -10.29
CA GLY A 399 -46.64 -3.96 -9.73
C GLY A 399 -46.46 -4.16 -8.22
N GLN A 400 -46.96 -5.31 -7.73
CA GLN A 400 -46.71 -5.76 -6.35
C GLN A 400 -45.37 -6.52 -6.25
N GLU A 401 -45.00 -7.22 -7.31
CA GLU A 401 -43.82 -8.05 -7.36
C GLU A 401 -43.04 -7.79 -8.66
N PHE A 402 -41.71 -7.81 -8.56
CA PHE A 402 -40.80 -7.85 -9.70
C PHE A 402 -40.41 -9.29 -9.98
N VAL A 403 -40.63 -9.76 -11.19
CA VAL A 403 -40.44 -11.16 -11.58
C VAL A 403 -39.30 -11.30 -12.54
N VAL A 404 -38.27 -12.05 -12.15
CA VAL A 404 -37.11 -12.37 -13.01
C VAL A 404 -37.07 -13.87 -13.25
N ARG A 405 -36.98 -14.25 -14.52
CA ARG A 405 -36.76 -15.66 -14.89
C ARG A 405 -35.30 -15.88 -15.20
N ILE A 406 -34.67 -16.76 -14.43
CA ILE A 406 -33.29 -17.19 -14.65
C ILE A 406 -33.33 -18.70 -14.92
N ARG A 407 -33.16 -19.08 -16.18
CA ARG A 407 -33.35 -20.46 -16.65
C ARG A 407 -34.75 -20.97 -16.26
N ASP A 408 -34.84 -22.01 -15.46
CA ASP A 408 -36.13 -22.61 -15.02
C ASP A 408 -36.61 -22.10 -13.64
N LYS A 409 -35.91 -21.12 -13.05
CA LYS A 409 -36.27 -20.52 -11.78
C LYS A 409 -36.86 -19.13 -11.96
N GLU A 410 -38.02 -18.92 -11.41
CA GLU A 410 -38.67 -17.63 -11.28
C GLU A 410 -38.38 -17.04 -9.89
N ILE A 411 -37.70 -15.88 -9.89
CA ILE A 411 -37.41 -15.13 -8.67
C ILE A 411 -38.41 -13.98 -8.59
N ARG A 412 -39.20 -13.95 -7.51
CA ARG A 412 -40.19 -12.91 -7.23
C ARG A 412 -39.71 -12.06 -6.09
N THR A 413 -39.63 -10.75 -6.32
CA THR A 413 -39.20 -9.76 -5.33
C THR A 413 -40.36 -8.82 -5.06
N PRO A 414 -40.84 -8.67 -3.80
CA PRO A 414 -41.88 -7.70 -3.44
C PRO A 414 -41.39 -6.27 -3.77
N LEU A 415 -42.23 -5.48 -4.44
CA LEU A 415 -41.94 -4.10 -4.80
C LEU A 415 -42.48 -3.08 -3.80
N LYS A 416 -43.34 -3.51 -2.88
CA LYS A 416 -43.97 -2.65 -1.86
C LYS A 416 -43.90 -3.29 -0.49
N LYS A 417 -43.69 -2.47 0.51
CA LYS A 417 -43.78 -2.83 1.92
C LYS A 417 -44.77 -1.91 2.61
N GLU A 418 -45.74 -2.49 3.28
CA GLU A 418 -46.71 -1.72 4.05
C GLU A 418 -46.08 -1.27 5.39
N SER A 419 -46.20 0.03 5.69
CA SER A 419 -45.79 0.60 6.97
C SER A 419 -46.87 0.36 8.05
N LEU A 420 -46.53 0.64 9.32
CA LEU A 420 -47.47 0.52 10.42
C LEU A 420 -48.72 1.43 10.25
N SER A 421 -48.64 2.48 9.47
CA SER A 421 -49.76 3.36 9.12
C SER A 421 -50.58 2.88 7.92
N GLY A 422 -50.30 1.72 7.36
CA GLY A 422 -50.94 1.20 6.14
C GLY A 422 -50.48 1.87 4.85
N THR A 423 -49.41 2.63 4.87
CA THR A 423 -48.84 3.26 3.67
C THR A 423 -47.95 2.28 2.92
N ALA A 424 -48.23 2.07 1.63
CA ALA A 424 -47.44 1.22 0.76
C ALA A 424 -46.20 1.95 0.27
N ILE A 425 -45.03 1.61 0.84
CA ILE A 425 -43.72 2.21 0.48
C ILE A 425 -43.11 1.41 -0.66
N SER A 426 -42.76 2.08 -1.75
CA SER A 426 -42.09 1.45 -2.91
C SER A 426 -40.66 1.10 -2.60
N ARG A 427 -40.26 -0.11 -3.04
CA ARG A 427 -38.88 -0.56 -2.91
C ARG A 427 -37.91 0.22 -3.86
N VAL A 428 -38.41 0.59 -5.04
CA VAL A 428 -37.71 1.50 -5.97
C VAL A 428 -38.68 2.62 -6.35
N SER A 429 -38.28 3.84 -6.18
CA SER A 429 -39.06 5.04 -6.57
C SER A 429 -38.59 5.51 -7.94
N LEU A 430 -39.54 5.76 -8.86
CA LEU A 430 -39.24 6.23 -10.21
C LEU A 430 -39.55 7.73 -10.35
N PRO A 431 -38.78 8.48 -11.15
CA PRO A 431 -39.10 9.87 -11.44
C PRO A 431 -40.39 9.99 -12.26
N GLN A 432 -41.09 11.10 -12.07
CA GLN A 432 -42.31 11.43 -12.79
C GLN A 432 -42.07 12.50 -13.88
N TYR A 433 -40.92 12.43 -14.53
CA TYR A 433 -40.58 13.37 -15.59
C TYR A 433 -41.46 13.14 -16.82
N GLU A 434 -42.03 14.20 -17.33
CA GLU A 434 -42.75 14.23 -18.61
C GLU A 434 -41.82 14.70 -19.75
N ASP A 435 -40.85 15.56 -19.43
CA ASP A 435 -39.83 16.04 -20.36
C ASP A 435 -38.84 14.94 -20.71
N HIS A 436 -38.72 14.61 -22.00
CA HIS A 436 -37.82 13.58 -22.48
C HIS A 436 -36.35 13.92 -22.27
N GLY A 437 -36.00 15.20 -22.18
CA GLY A 437 -34.63 15.62 -21.87
C GLY A 437 -34.26 15.33 -20.42
N GLU A 438 -35.11 15.72 -19.46
CA GLU A 438 -34.87 15.42 -18.03
C GLU A 438 -34.89 13.90 -17.78
N LEU A 439 -35.83 13.21 -18.41
CA LEU A 439 -35.90 11.74 -18.30
C LEU A 439 -34.63 11.09 -18.84
N LEU A 440 -34.14 11.49 -20.01
CA LEU A 440 -32.94 10.93 -20.60
C LEU A 440 -31.69 11.28 -19.78
N LYS A 441 -31.60 12.50 -19.27
CA LYS A 441 -30.54 12.91 -18.34
C LYS A 441 -30.49 11.98 -17.13
N TRP A 442 -31.66 11.75 -16.51
CA TRP A 442 -31.78 10.85 -15.37
C TRP A 442 -31.38 9.40 -15.72
N LEU A 443 -31.85 8.87 -16.85
CA LEU A 443 -31.51 7.51 -17.29
C LEU A 443 -30.01 7.33 -17.58
N LEU A 444 -29.33 8.38 -18.02
CA LEU A 444 -27.90 8.33 -18.34
C LEU A 444 -26.99 8.59 -17.12
N LEU A 445 -27.41 9.43 -16.17
CA LEU A 445 -26.56 9.78 -15.00
C LEU A 445 -26.94 9.06 -13.70
N GLU A 446 -28.21 8.69 -13.54
CA GLU A 446 -28.76 8.11 -12.31
C GLU A 446 -29.21 6.67 -12.52
N ASN A 447 -30.23 6.46 -13.33
CA ASN A 447 -30.88 5.19 -13.64
C ASN A 447 -31.48 4.48 -12.40
N VAL A 448 -32.17 3.36 -12.64
CA VAL A 448 -32.61 2.46 -11.57
C VAL A 448 -31.43 1.66 -11.01
N PRO A 449 -31.49 1.19 -9.74
CA PRO A 449 -30.47 0.35 -9.17
C PRO A 449 -30.15 -0.86 -10.06
N GLY A 450 -28.87 -1.20 -10.16
CA GLY A 450 -28.38 -2.30 -10.99
C GLY A 450 -28.20 -1.99 -12.48
N LYS A 451 -28.49 -0.77 -12.92
CA LYS A 451 -28.32 -0.32 -14.31
C LYS A 451 -27.23 0.74 -14.43
N PHE A 452 -26.48 0.69 -15.56
CA PHE A 452 -25.47 1.69 -15.86
C PHE A 452 -26.03 3.13 -15.79
N PRO A 453 -25.34 4.09 -15.18
CA PRO A 453 -23.97 4.04 -14.65
C PRO A 453 -23.84 3.57 -13.18
N PHE A 454 -24.81 2.85 -12.65
CA PHE A 454 -24.87 2.28 -11.32
C PHE A 454 -24.84 3.31 -10.18
N THR A 455 -25.21 4.54 -10.44
CA THR A 455 -25.18 5.63 -9.46
C THR A 455 -25.99 5.31 -8.22
N ALA A 456 -27.20 4.70 -8.37
CA ALA A 456 -28.03 4.28 -7.27
C ALA A 456 -27.55 3.00 -6.55
N GLY A 457 -26.77 2.16 -7.23
CA GLY A 457 -26.28 0.90 -6.68
C GLY A 457 -25.98 -0.13 -7.77
N VAL A 458 -25.10 -1.09 -7.48
CA VAL A 458 -24.67 -2.11 -8.46
C VAL A 458 -25.61 -3.29 -8.58
N PHE A 459 -26.51 -3.48 -7.62
CA PHE A 459 -27.54 -4.52 -7.61
C PHE A 459 -28.92 -3.92 -7.72
N GLN A 460 -29.82 -4.64 -8.37
CA GLN A 460 -31.19 -4.18 -8.57
C GLN A 460 -31.99 -4.13 -7.26
N PHE A 461 -31.78 -5.09 -6.39
CA PHE A 461 -32.38 -5.19 -5.06
C PHE A 461 -31.37 -5.72 -4.07
N LYS A 462 -31.46 -5.29 -2.82
CA LYS A 462 -30.81 -5.91 -1.66
C LYS A 462 -31.43 -7.29 -1.42
N ARG A 463 -30.66 -8.22 -0.91
CA ARG A 463 -31.19 -9.52 -0.50
C ARG A 463 -31.91 -9.39 0.83
N ASP A 464 -33.13 -9.85 0.90
CA ASP A 464 -33.98 -9.72 2.11
C ASP A 464 -33.47 -10.53 3.31
N SER A 465 -32.64 -11.57 3.06
CA SER A 465 -32.09 -12.47 4.08
C SER A 465 -30.65 -12.15 4.48
N GLU A 466 -30.01 -11.18 3.85
CA GLU A 466 -28.60 -10.85 4.11
C GLU A 466 -28.45 -9.40 4.60
N ASP A 467 -28.26 -9.24 5.91
CA ASP A 467 -27.80 -7.97 6.47
C ASP A 467 -26.38 -7.66 5.98
N PRO A 468 -26.00 -6.40 5.74
CA PRO A 468 -24.65 -6.03 5.28
C PRO A 468 -23.57 -6.22 6.35
N THR A 469 -23.95 -6.64 7.55
CA THR A 469 -23.12 -6.75 8.74
C THR A 469 -21.96 -7.72 8.56
N ARG A 470 -20.75 -7.28 8.94
CA ARG A 470 -19.57 -8.13 9.07
C ARG A 470 -19.25 -8.40 10.53
N MET A 471 -18.85 -9.64 10.82
CA MET A 471 -18.37 -10.08 12.12
C MET A 471 -16.88 -9.82 12.19
N PHE A 472 -16.48 -8.74 12.87
CA PHE A 472 -15.07 -8.35 12.98
C PHE A 472 -14.47 -8.88 14.29
N ALA A 473 -13.34 -9.57 14.20
CA ALA A 473 -12.59 -10.05 15.35
C ALA A 473 -11.09 -10.10 15.05
N GLY A 474 -10.29 -9.95 16.09
CA GLY A 474 -8.85 -10.08 16.05
C GLY A 474 -8.28 -9.81 17.44
N GLU A 475 -8.04 -10.87 18.20
CA GLU A 475 -7.51 -10.79 19.56
C GLU A 475 -6.79 -12.08 19.94
N GLY A 476 -5.73 -11.98 20.69
CA GLY A 476 -5.01 -13.13 21.23
C GLY A 476 -4.44 -14.05 20.15
N ASP A 477 -4.61 -15.33 20.36
CA ASP A 477 -4.24 -16.37 19.41
C ASP A 477 -5.42 -16.77 18.48
N ALA A 478 -5.14 -17.65 17.54
CA ALA A 478 -6.12 -18.14 16.57
C ALA A 478 -7.36 -18.77 17.24
N PHE A 479 -7.21 -19.44 18.37
CA PHE A 479 -8.31 -20.11 19.06
C PHE A 479 -9.27 -19.13 19.75
N ARG A 480 -8.72 -18.10 20.39
CA ARG A 480 -9.50 -17.03 21.00
C ARG A 480 -10.31 -16.28 19.95
N THR A 481 -9.67 -15.89 18.86
CA THR A 481 -10.34 -15.20 17.76
C THR A 481 -11.38 -16.09 17.07
N ASN A 482 -11.11 -17.40 16.88
CA ASN A 482 -12.09 -18.36 16.37
C ASN A 482 -13.35 -18.41 17.25
N LYS A 483 -13.15 -18.51 18.58
CA LYS A 483 -14.28 -18.49 19.54
C LYS A 483 -15.11 -17.22 19.41
N ARG A 484 -14.44 -16.05 19.29
CA ARG A 484 -15.13 -14.77 19.08
C ARG A 484 -15.93 -14.75 17.78
N LEU A 485 -15.34 -15.20 16.68
CA LEU A 485 -16.02 -15.28 15.38
C LEU A 485 -17.26 -16.20 15.45
N LYS A 486 -17.16 -17.34 16.15
CA LYS A 486 -18.31 -18.25 16.35
C LYS A 486 -19.42 -17.58 17.15
N GLN A 487 -19.12 -16.90 18.25
CA GLN A 487 -20.10 -16.15 19.05
C GLN A 487 -20.81 -15.07 18.21
N LEU A 488 -20.04 -14.27 17.45
CA LEU A 488 -20.60 -13.19 16.62
C LEU A 488 -21.48 -13.69 15.48
N SER A 489 -21.22 -14.88 14.97
CA SER A 489 -21.93 -15.46 13.82
C SER A 489 -23.04 -16.46 14.19
N GLU A 490 -23.26 -16.75 15.46
CA GLU A 490 -24.15 -17.82 15.94
C GLU A 490 -25.59 -17.68 15.40
N HIS A 491 -26.10 -16.45 15.38
CA HIS A 491 -27.47 -16.16 14.96
C HIS A 491 -27.60 -15.65 13.51
N SER A 492 -26.53 -15.72 12.71
CA SER A 492 -26.52 -15.22 11.34
C SER A 492 -26.52 -16.37 10.34
N GLU A 493 -27.38 -16.31 9.33
CA GLU A 493 -27.35 -17.26 8.22
C GLU A 493 -26.08 -17.10 7.38
N ALA A 494 -25.72 -15.84 7.04
CA ALA A 494 -24.50 -15.53 6.31
C ALA A 494 -23.33 -15.29 7.26
N LYS A 495 -22.25 -16.06 7.08
CA LYS A 495 -21.02 -15.96 7.86
C LYS A 495 -20.03 -15.01 7.17
N ARG A 496 -20.15 -13.70 7.44
CA ARG A 496 -19.25 -12.67 6.87
C ARG A 496 -18.17 -12.31 7.86
N LEU A 497 -17.11 -13.12 7.89
CA LEU A 497 -16.04 -13.03 8.86
C LEU A 497 -15.00 -11.98 8.43
N SER A 498 -14.59 -11.11 9.33
CA SER A 498 -13.54 -10.11 9.11
C SER A 498 -12.48 -10.26 10.19
N THR A 499 -11.22 -10.39 9.78
CA THR A 499 -10.11 -10.67 10.69
C THR A 499 -9.11 -9.53 10.70
N ALA A 500 -8.81 -9.01 11.88
CA ALA A 500 -7.68 -8.11 12.14
C ALA A 500 -6.50 -8.91 12.67
N PHE A 501 -5.31 -8.61 12.18
CA PHE A 501 -4.06 -9.23 12.57
C PHE A 501 -3.25 -8.31 13.50
N ASP A 502 -2.50 -8.89 14.42
CA ASP A 502 -1.61 -8.13 15.30
C ASP A 502 -0.44 -7.49 14.53
N SER A 503 0.26 -6.57 15.18
CA SER A 503 1.35 -5.87 14.52
C SER A 503 2.52 -6.78 14.16
N VAL A 504 2.72 -7.90 14.87
CA VAL A 504 3.77 -8.88 14.57
C VAL A 504 3.48 -9.51 13.21
N THR A 505 2.24 -9.98 13.00
CA THR A 505 1.77 -10.52 11.72
C THR A 505 1.75 -9.45 10.61
N LEU A 506 1.28 -8.22 10.91
CA LEU A 506 1.21 -7.12 9.93
C LEU A 506 2.59 -6.72 9.37
N TYR A 507 3.64 -6.81 10.19
CA TYR A 507 5.01 -6.55 9.75
C TYR A 507 5.74 -7.78 9.21
N GLY A 508 5.04 -8.91 9.10
CA GLY A 508 5.60 -10.14 8.54
C GLY A 508 6.61 -10.84 9.45
N PHE A 509 6.59 -10.57 10.74
CA PHE A 509 7.46 -11.22 11.71
C PHE A 509 6.83 -12.48 12.30
N ASP A 510 7.67 -13.39 12.75
CA ASP A 510 7.27 -14.47 13.64
C ASP A 510 7.17 -13.96 15.09
N PRO A 511 6.29 -14.53 15.91
CA PRO A 511 6.33 -14.35 17.35
C PRO A 511 7.70 -14.72 17.92
N ASP A 512 8.26 -13.86 18.77
CA ASP A 512 9.60 -14.02 19.34
C ASP A 512 9.61 -13.59 20.82
N PRO A 513 10.43 -14.22 21.67
CA PRO A 513 10.59 -13.79 23.07
C PRO A 513 11.29 -12.43 23.25
N GLN A 514 11.82 -11.82 22.20
CA GLN A 514 12.38 -10.46 22.29
C GLN A 514 11.33 -9.46 22.80
N PRO A 515 11.65 -8.60 23.75
CA PRO A 515 10.68 -7.76 24.44
C PRO A 515 9.85 -6.84 23.55
N ASP A 516 10.44 -6.34 22.48
CA ASP A 516 9.79 -5.47 21.50
C ASP A 516 8.83 -6.20 20.55
N ILE A 517 8.95 -7.53 20.43
CA ILE A 517 8.05 -8.40 19.69
C ILE A 517 7.04 -9.05 20.65
N TYR A 518 7.52 -9.68 21.72
CA TYR A 518 6.70 -10.44 22.67
C TYR A 518 5.52 -9.64 23.23
N GLY A 519 5.77 -8.37 23.56
CA GLY A 519 4.74 -7.48 24.10
C GLY A 519 3.59 -7.19 23.12
N LYS A 520 3.78 -7.46 21.82
CA LYS A 520 2.80 -7.16 20.76
C LYS A 520 2.03 -8.40 20.29
N VAL A 521 2.51 -9.61 20.62
CA VAL A 521 1.90 -10.87 20.17
C VAL A 521 0.45 -10.97 20.65
N GLY A 522 -0.49 -11.06 19.71
CA GLY A 522 -1.92 -11.17 19.96
C GLY A 522 -2.59 -9.91 20.53
N ASN A 523 -1.91 -8.76 20.50
CA ASN A 523 -2.49 -7.49 20.96
C ASN A 523 -2.99 -6.69 19.76
N SER A 524 -4.21 -6.15 19.88
CA SER A 524 -4.91 -5.38 18.82
C SER A 524 -5.07 -6.14 17.49
N GLY A 525 -5.14 -7.46 17.55
CA GLY A 525 -5.27 -8.34 16.41
C GLY A 525 -4.88 -9.77 16.76
N VAL A 526 -5.17 -10.72 15.88
CA VAL A 526 -4.79 -12.12 16.04
C VAL A 526 -3.36 -12.37 15.55
N SER A 527 -2.61 -13.13 16.30
CA SER A 527 -1.27 -13.59 15.91
C SER A 527 -1.36 -14.82 15.01
N ILE A 528 -0.87 -14.71 13.78
CA ILE A 528 -0.80 -15.81 12.79
C ILE A 528 0.61 -15.88 12.22
N ALA A 529 1.27 -16.99 12.44
CA ALA A 529 2.63 -17.23 11.95
C ALA A 529 2.73 -18.40 10.98
N THR A 530 1.77 -19.34 11.00
CA THR A 530 1.84 -20.61 10.27
C THR A 530 0.49 -20.97 9.63
N LEU A 531 0.53 -21.91 8.68
CA LEU A 531 -0.67 -22.51 8.11
C LEU A 531 -1.54 -23.18 9.19
N ASP A 532 -0.94 -23.75 10.25
CA ASP A 532 -1.70 -24.40 11.32
C ASP A 532 -2.51 -23.37 12.13
N ASP A 533 -1.95 -22.17 12.37
CA ASP A 533 -2.70 -21.07 12.98
C ASP A 533 -3.88 -20.64 12.11
N MET A 534 -3.68 -20.56 10.79
CA MET A 534 -4.75 -20.21 9.86
C MET A 534 -5.87 -21.25 9.84
N LYS A 535 -5.53 -22.55 9.91
CA LYS A 535 -6.52 -23.62 10.05
C LYS A 535 -7.31 -23.50 11.35
N ALA A 536 -6.62 -23.25 12.48
CA ALA A 536 -7.27 -23.06 13.77
C ALA A 536 -8.19 -21.82 13.80
N LEU A 537 -7.79 -20.75 13.15
CA LEU A 537 -8.57 -19.51 13.08
C LEU A 537 -9.96 -19.69 12.46
N TYR A 538 -10.07 -20.50 11.43
CA TYR A 538 -11.33 -20.75 10.73
C TYR A 538 -11.91 -22.16 10.98
N ASP A 539 -11.45 -22.84 12.02
CA ASP A 539 -11.98 -24.15 12.38
C ASP A 539 -13.49 -24.09 12.67
N GLY A 540 -14.24 -25.04 12.11
CA GLY A 540 -15.69 -25.14 12.24
C GLY A 540 -16.51 -24.25 11.31
N PHE A 541 -15.86 -23.42 10.46
CA PHE A 541 -16.52 -22.70 9.36
C PHE A 541 -16.23 -23.43 8.04
N ASP A 542 -17.26 -23.67 7.23
CA ASP A 542 -17.04 -24.19 5.87
C ASP A 542 -16.63 -23.03 4.94
N LEU A 543 -15.36 -22.98 4.55
CA LEU A 543 -14.81 -21.91 3.73
C LEU A 543 -15.26 -21.94 2.26
N CYS A 544 -15.87 -23.04 1.82
CA CYS A 544 -16.47 -23.20 0.49
C CYS A 544 -17.99 -23.02 0.47
N ASP A 545 -18.62 -22.86 1.63
CA ASP A 545 -20.06 -22.63 1.70
C ASP A 545 -20.41 -21.27 1.04
N PRO A 546 -21.45 -21.22 0.17
CA PRO A 546 -21.89 -19.99 -0.47
C PRO A 546 -22.30 -18.86 0.49
N SER A 547 -22.69 -19.19 1.73
CA SER A 547 -23.03 -18.23 2.78
C SER A 547 -21.82 -17.74 3.58
N THR A 548 -20.65 -18.40 3.46
CA THR A 548 -19.41 -18.02 4.15
C THR A 548 -18.54 -17.11 3.27
N SER A 549 -18.06 -16.00 3.83
CA SER A 549 -17.05 -15.15 3.20
C SER A 549 -16.08 -14.60 4.24
N VAL A 550 -14.78 -14.57 3.89
CA VAL A 550 -13.72 -14.10 4.79
C VAL A 550 -13.10 -12.82 4.26
N SER A 551 -12.90 -11.84 5.13
CA SER A 551 -12.14 -10.62 4.82
C SER A 551 -10.92 -10.56 5.73
N MET A 552 -9.75 -10.37 5.16
CA MET A 552 -8.47 -10.31 5.86
C MET A 552 -7.87 -8.92 5.74
N THR A 553 -7.79 -8.22 6.88
CA THR A 553 -7.27 -6.84 6.95
C THR A 553 -5.77 -6.89 7.13
N ILE A 554 -5.05 -7.10 6.02
CA ILE A 554 -3.59 -7.21 5.99
C ILE A 554 -3.06 -6.70 4.64
N ASN A 555 -1.88 -6.10 4.63
CA ASN A 555 -1.30 -5.46 3.44
C ASN A 555 0.07 -6.02 3.05
N GLY A 556 1.15 -5.64 3.71
CA GLY A 556 2.50 -6.07 3.34
C GLY A 556 2.62 -7.59 3.14
N PRO A 557 2.39 -8.41 4.17
CA PRO A 557 2.45 -9.86 4.06
C PRO A 557 1.17 -10.51 3.52
N ALA A 558 0.25 -9.74 2.97
CA ALA A 558 -1.03 -10.23 2.41
C ALA A 558 -0.88 -11.41 1.45
N PRO A 559 0.11 -11.47 0.54
CA PRO A 559 0.31 -12.63 -0.32
C PRO A 559 0.52 -13.93 0.45
N THR A 560 1.34 -13.89 1.50
CA THR A 560 1.63 -15.06 2.34
C THR A 560 0.39 -15.50 3.12
N ILE A 561 -0.32 -14.56 3.73
CA ILE A 561 -1.57 -14.83 4.47
C ILE A 561 -2.66 -15.36 3.54
N LEU A 562 -2.78 -14.82 2.33
CA LEU A 562 -3.71 -15.33 1.32
C LEU A 562 -3.37 -16.78 0.91
N ALA A 563 -2.09 -17.07 0.70
CA ALA A 563 -1.65 -18.43 0.40
C ALA A 563 -1.95 -19.41 1.55
N MET A 564 -1.76 -18.99 2.81
CA MET A 564 -2.16 -19.77 3.99
C MET A 564 -3.67 -19.99 4.03
N PHE A 565 -4.48 -18.97 3.78
CA PHE A 565 -5.94 -19.08 3.75
C PHE A 565 -6.42 -20.06 2.68
N LEU A 566 -5.93 -19.94 1.45
CA LEU A 566 -6.31 -20.85 0.37
C LEU A 566 -5.90 -22.30 0.67
N ASN A 567 -4.71 -22.51 1.24
CA ASN A 567 -4.26 -23.84 1.68
C ASN A 567 -5.08 -24.38 2.86
N ALA A 568 -5.54 -23.53 3.79
CA ALA A 568 -6.44 -23.92 4.86
C ALA A 568 -7.78 -24.41 4.29
N ALA A 569 -8.35 -23.68 3.32
CA ALA A 569 -9.58 -24.09 2.63
C ALA A 569 -9.40 -25.42 1.87
N ILE A 570 -8.30 -25.57 1.12
CA ILE A 570 -7.99 -26.83 0.41
C ILE A 570 -7.86 -27.99 1.41
N SER A 571 -7.14 -27.79 2.51
CA SER A 571 -6.98 -28.81 3.55
C SER A 571 -8.31 -29.21 4.17
N GLN A 572 -9.22 -28.26 4.38
CA GLN A 572 -10.55 -28.51 4.90
C GLN A 572 -11.41 -29.38 3.96
N GLN A 573 -11.39 -29.06 2.66
CA GLN A 573 -12.13 -29.84 1.67
C GLN A 573 -11.51 -31.22 1.45
N THR A 574 -10.18 -31.33 1.54
CA THR A 574 -9.46 -32.62 1.50
C THR A 574 -9.87 -33.48 2.71
N GLN A 575 -9.94 -32.91 3.93
CA GLN A 575 -10.37 -33.64 5.10
C GLN A 575 -11.81 -34.13 4.99
N LYS A 576 -12.73 -33.30 4.46
CA LYS A 576 -14.12 -33.72 4.17
C LYS A 576 -14.18 -34.89 3.20
N PHE A 577 -13.32 -34.92 2.19
CA PHE A 577 -13.21 -36.03 1.28
C PHE A 577 -12.77 -37.31 2.00
N ILE A 578 -11.74 -37.23 2.87
CA ILE A 578 -11.23 -38.34 3.66
C ILE A 578 -12.31 -38.87 4.60
N ASP A 579 -13.01 -37.97 5.30
CA ASP A 579 -14.11 -38.32 6.23
C ASP A 579 -15.27 -39.04 5.50
N ALA A 580 -15.56 -38.63 4.28
CA ALA A 580 -16.63 -39.23 3.48
C ALA A 580 -16.24 -40.58 2.83
N ASN A 581 -14.96 -40.76 2.46
CA ASN A 581 -14.50 -41.91 1.68
C ASN A 581 -13.65 -42.90 2.51
N GLY A 582 -13.19 -42.52 3.70
CA GLY A 582 -12.37 -43.35 4.58
C GLY A 582 -10.93 -43.55 4.08
N GLN A 583 -10.49 -42.84 3.06
CA GLN A 583 -9.14 -42.93 2.47
C GLN A 583 -8.66 -41.61 1.93
N ASP A 584 -7.35 -41.44 1.79
CA ASP A 584 -6.73 -40.28 1.19
C ASP A 584 -7.09 -40.16 -0.31
N PRO A 585 -7.28 -38.95 -0.85
CA PRO A 585 -7.51 -38.77 -2.26
C PRO A 585 -6.28 -39.15 -3.10
N ALA A 586 -6.50 -39.77 -4.26
CA ALA A 586 -5.45 -39.92 -5.27
C ALA A 586 -5.00 -38.55 -5.80
N GLU A 587 -3.84 -38.48 -6.42
CA GLU A 587 -3.24 -37.23 -6.92
C GLU A 587 -4.19 -36.44 -7.84
N GLU A 588 -4.89 -37.12 -8.76
CA GLU A 588 -5.89 -36.51 -9.65
C GLU A 588 -7.10 -35.96 -8.87
N GLN A 589 -7.58 -36.69 -7.89
CA GLN A 589 -8.67 -36.25 -7.01
C GLN A 589 -8.27 -35.06 -6.15
N LEU A 590 -7.03 -35.03 -5.67
CA LEU A 590 -6.50 -33.88 -4.93
C LEU A 590 -6.40 -32.64 -5.80
N ALA A 591 -6.00 -32.79 -7.06
CA ALA A 591 -5.98 -31.71 -8.04
C ALA A 591 -7.41 -31.16 -8.30
N ASP A 592 -8.41 -32.03 -8.43
CA ASP A 592 -9.81 -31.65 -8.59
C ASP A 592 -10.36 -30.94 -7.34
N ILE A 593 -10.07 -31.44 -6.16
CA ILE A 593 -10.46 -30.80 -4.87
C ILE A 593 -9.84 -29.39 -4.81
N LYS A 594 -8.58 -29.25 -5.14
CA LYS A 594 -7.89 -27.95 -5.18
C LYS A 594 -8.56 -26.99 -6.16
N ALA A 595 -8.81 -27.45 -7.38
CA ALA A 595 -9.42 -26.63 -8.42
C ALA A 595 -10.85 -26.19 -8.04
N GLU A 596 -11.65 -27.08 -7.47
CA GLU A 596 -13.02 -26.76 -7.06
C GLU A 596 -13.05 -25.83 -5.85
N THR A 597 -12.18 -26.05 -4.86
CA THR A 597 -12.00 -25.17 -3.69
C THR A 597 -11.70 -23.74 -4.14
N LEU A 598 -10.73 -23.55 -5.04
CA LEU A 598 -10.32 -22.24 -5.55
C LEU A 598 -11.47 -21.54 -6.31
N ARG A 599 -12.38 -22.27 -6.96
CA ARG A 599 -13.56 -21.69 -7.61
C ARG A 599 -14.66 -21.30 -6.62
N GLN A 600 -14.77 -21.98 -5.49
CA GLN A 600 -15.86 -21.81 -4.53
C GLN A 600 -15.55 -20.80 -3.44
N VAL A 601 -14.31 -20.70 -2.97
CA VAL A 601 -13.92 -19.77 -1.88
C VAL A 601 -14.39 -18.36 -2.16
N ARG A 602 -14.85 -17.70 -1.08
CA ARG A 602 -15.36 -16.32 -1.12
C ARG A 602 -14.65 -15.47 -0.09
N GLY A 603 -14.22 -14.31 -0.50
CA GLY A 603 -13.54 -13.44 0.44
C GLY A 603 -12.83 -12.28 -0.21
N THR A 604 -12.02 -11.65 0.60
CA THR A 604 -11.23 -10.47 0.26
C THR A 604 -9.94 -10.50 1.07
N VAL A 605 -8.83 -10.22 0.45
CA VAL A 605 -7.64 -9.76 1.15
C VAL A 605 -7.47 -8.26 0.86
N GLN A 606 -7.09 -7.47 1.87
CA GLN A 606 -6.96 -6.03 1.66
C GLN A 606 -5.83 -5.73 0.67
N ALA A 607 -4.60 -6.14 0.96
CA ALA A 607 -3.46 -6.12 0.04
C ALA A 607 -3.25 -4.79 -0.71
N ASP A 608 -3.74 -3.67 -0.18
CA ASP A 608 -3.59 -2.35 -0.79
C ASP A 608 -2.26 -1.71 -0.38
N ILE A 609 -1.24 -2.04 -1.13
CA ILE A 609 0.13 -1.61 -0.90
C ILE A 609 0.35 -0.13 -1.25
N LEU A 610 -0.45 0.45 -2.15
CA LEU A 610 -0.30 1.85 -2.55
C LEU A 610 -0.74 2.79 -1.40
N LYS A 611 -1.85 2.48 -0.73
CA LYS A 611 -2.32 3.29 0.41
C LYS A 611 -1.39 3.19 1.62
N GLU A 612 -0.64 2.10 1.79
CA GLU A 612 0.33 1.98 2.88
C GLU A 612 1.42 3.03 2.80
N ASP A 613 1.96 3.26 1.61
CA ASP A 613 2.93 4.34 1.39
C ASP A 613 2.30 5.72 1.55
N GLN A 614 1.10 5.91 1.02
CA GLN A 614 0.42 7.20 1.01
C GLN A 614 -0.07 7.65 2.39
N GLY A 615 -0.66 6.74 3.17
CA GLY A 615 -1.40 7.09 4.39
C GLY A 615 -0.86 6.48 5.69
N GLN A 616 -0.33 5.25 5.66
CA GLN A 616 0.04 4.52 6.89
C GLN A 616 1.54 4.49 7.20
N ASN A 617 2.39 4.60 6.18
CA ASN A 617 3.85 4.46 6.33
C ASN A 617 4.29 3.13 6.99
N THR A 618 3.57 2.04 6.67
CA THR A 618 3.76 0.69 7.23
C THR A 618 4.29 -0.31 6.20
N CYS A 619 4.80 0.19 5.06
CA CYS A 619 5.33 -0.68 4.00
C CYS A 619 6.49 -1.53 4.51
N ILE A 620 6.42 -2.83 4.28
CA ILE A 620 7.52 -3.77 4.53
C ILE A 620 8.23 -4.17 3.24
N PHE A 621 7.54 -4.19 2.12
CA PHE A 621 8.10 -4.46 0.81
C PHE A 621 8.11 -3.21 -0.06
N SER A 622 9.06 -3.13 -1.00
CA SER A 622 9.11 -2.06 -1.99
C SER A 622 7.84 -2.05 -2.84
N THR A 623 7.42 -0.87 -3.29
CA THR A 623 6.22 -0.73 -4.13
C THR A 623 6.31 -1.56 -5.41
N GLU A 624 7.50 -1.61 -6.02
CA GLU A 624 7.74 -2.40 -7.22
C GLU A 624 7.58 -3.89 -6.97
N PHE A 625 8.24 -4.43 -5.94
CA PHE A 625 8.11 -5.83 -5.56
C PHE A 625 6.67 -6.19 -5.19
N SER A 626 6.01 -5.34 -4.42
CA SER A 626 4.62 -5.53 -4.03
C SER A 626 3.68 -5.57 -5.23
N LEU A 627 3.81 -4.65 -6.19
CA LEU A 627 3.01 -4.66 -7.42
C LEU A 627 3.29 -5.87 -8.31
N LYS A 628 4.55 -6.33 -8.34
CA LYS A 628 4.89 -7.60 -9.00
C LYS A 628 4.09 -8.76 -8.40
N VAL A 629 4.15 -8.92 -7.09
CA VAL A 629 3.47 -10.02 -6.38
C VAL A 629 1.95 -9.91 -6.50
N MET A 630 1.39 -8.69 -6.46
CA MET A 630 -0.04 -8.47 -6.70
C MET A 630 -0.45 -8.88 -8.12
N GLY A 631 0.38 -8.60 -9.12
CA GLY A 631 0.19 -9.08 -10.49
C GLY A 631 0.27 -10.60 -10.59
N ASP A 632 1.14 -11.23 -9.82
CA ASP A 632 1.28 -12.69 -9.77
C ASP A 632 0.05 -13.35 -9.13
N ILE A 633 -0.48 -12.78 -8.05
CA ILE A 633 -1.77 -13.21 -7.45
C ILE A 633 -2.88 -13.16 -8.50
N GLN A 634 -2.99 -12.05 -9.22
CA GLN A 634 -4.06 -11.88 -10.20
C GLN A 634 -3.91 -12.84 -11.39
N ALA A 635 -2.68 -13.10 -11.85
CA ALA A 635 -2.38 -14.11 -12.85
C ALA A 635 -2.79 -15.50 -12.38
N TYR A 636 -2.43 -15.86 -11.15
CA TYR A 636 -2.82 -17.12 -10.51
C TYR A 636 -4.34 -17.26 -10.41
N PHE A 637 -5.04 -16.21 -9.97
CA PHE A 637 -6.51 -16.19 -9.90
C PHE A 637 -7.16 -16.42 -11.25
N THR A 638 -6.66 -15.76 -12.29
CA THR A 638 -7.16 -15.92 -13.65
C THR A 638 -6.93 -17.34 -14.17
N GLN A 639 -5.74 -17.89 -13.96
CA GLN A 639 -5.37 -19.25 -14.41
C GLN A 639 -6.20 -20.33 -13.70
N HIS A 640 -6.45 -20.20 -12.41
CA HIS A 640 -7.16 -21.18 -11.60
C HIS A 640 -8.67 -20.92 -11.46
N GLY A 641 -9.19 -19.88 -12.12
CA GLY A 641 -10.61 -19.57 -12.13
C GLY A 641 -11.18 -19.12 -10.79
N VAL A 642 -10.40 -18.43 -9.96
CA VAL A 642 -10.82 -17.83 -8.68
C VAL A 642 -11.71 -16.61 -8.98
N ARG A 643 -13.04 -16.77 -8.84
CA ARG A 643 -14.02 -15.78 -9.31
C ARG A 643 -14.73 -15.01 -8.20
N ASN A 644 -14.78 -15.57 -7.01
CA ASN A 644 -15.57 -15.05 -5.88
C ASN A 644 -14.69 -14.46 -4.77
N PHE A 645 -13.41 -14.28 -5.04
CA PHE A 645 -12.44 -13.74 -4.12
C PHE A 645 -11.84 -12.44 -4.70
N TYR A 646 -11.83 -11.38 -3.90
CA TYR A 646 -11.19 -10.12 -4.29
C TYR A 646 -9.71 -10.18 -3.97
N SER A 647 -8.88 -10.03 -4.99
CA SER A 647 -7.41 -10.07 -4.87
C SER A 647 -6.84 -8.83 -4.19
N VAL A 648 -7.59 -7.74 -4.24
CA VAL A 648 -7.28 -6.50 -3.52
C VAL A 648 -8.57 -5.77 -3.13
N SER A 649 -8.57 -5.17 -1.94
CA SER A 649 -9.56 -4.20 -1.52
C SER A 649 -8.90 -2.83 -1.38
N ILE A 650 -9.06 -2.03 -2.43
CA ILE A 650 -8.42 -0.71 -2.55
C ILE A 650 -9.01 0.22 -1.50
N SER A 651 -8.17 0.70 -0.59
CA SER A 651 -8.63 1.24 0.68
C SER A 651 -8.43 2.75 0.82
N GLY A 652 -9.55 3.46 0.78
CA GLY A 652 -9.65 4.86 1.22
C GLY A 652 -9.81 5.01 2.73
N TYR A 653 -10.28 3.98 3.44
CA TYR A 653 -10.47 4.03 4.89
C TYR A 653 -9.22 4.53 5.62
N HIS A 654 -8.08 3.91 5.40
CA HIS A 654 -6.83 4.28 6.07
C HIS A 654 -6.30 5.65 5.63
N ILE A 655 -6.59 6.07 4.39
CA ILE A 655 -6.26 7.41 3.90
C ILE A 655 -7.06 8.46 4.68
N ALA A 656 -8.35 8.23 4.89
CA ALA A 656 -9.22 9.07 5.70
C ALA A 656 -8.82 9.08 7.18
N GLU A 657 -8.52 7.90 7.75
CA GLU A 657 -8.07 7.79 9.15
C GLU A 657 -6.71 8.46 9.39
N ALA A 658 -5.84 8.52 8.38
CA ALA A 658 -4.59 9.29 8.40
C ALA A 658 -4.81 10.83 8.34
N GLY A 659 -6.01 11.27 7.99
CA GLY A 659 -6.39 12.67 8.03
C GLY A 659 -6.91 13.29 6.75
N ALA A 660 -7.01 12.53 5.66
CA ALA A 660 -7.56 13.03 4.41
C ALA A 660 -9.02 13.44 4.55
N ASN A 661 -9.41 14.49 3.84
CA ASN A 661 -10.80 14.88 3.65
C ASN A 661 -11.53 13.91 2.68
N PRO A 662 -12.86 13.95 2.57
CA PRO A 662 -13.63 13.05 1.71
C PRO A 662 -13.20 13.08 0.23
N ILE A 663 -12.83 14.22 -0.30
CA ILE A 663 -12.40 14.38 -1.70
C ILE A 663 -11.08 13.67 -1.94
N SER A 664 -10.09 13.91 -1.10
CA SER A 664 -8.78 13.27 -1.18
C SER A 664 -8.87 11.76 -0.92
N GLN A 665 -9.70 11.33 0.03
CA GLN A 665 -9.99 9.91 0.23
C GLN A 665 -10.49 9.27 -1.07
N LEU A 666 -11.53 9.83 -1.68
CA LEU A 666 -12.15 9.27 -2.87
C LEU A 666 -11.20 9.31 -4.08
N ALA A 667 -10.55 10.45 -4.30
CA ALA A 667 -9.66 10.64 -5.43
C ALA A 667 -8.46 9.68 -5.38
N PHE A 668 -7.78 9.58 -4.24
CA PHE A 668 -6.62 8.71 -4.09
C PHE A 668 -7.01 7.23 -4.19
N THR A 669 -8.14 6.84 -3.62
CA THR A 669 -8.63 5.46 -3.68
C THR A 669 -8.97 5.06 -5.12
N LEU A 670 -9.71 5.88 -5.85
CA LEU A 670 -10.02 5.58 -7.25
C LEU A 670 -8.77 5.62 -8.13
N ALA A 671 -7.85 6.57 -7.89
CA ALA A 671 -6.58 6.65 -8.60
C ALA A 671 -5.74 5.39 -8.38
N ASN A 672 -5.68 4.88 -7.15
CA ASN A 672 -5.02 3.60 -6.83
C ASN A 672 -5.70 2.44 -7.58
N GLY A 673 -7.03 2.41 -7.62
CA GLY A 673 -7.79 1.42 -8.37
C GLY A 673 -7.43 1.39 -9.85
N PHE A 674 -7.39 2.54 -10.49
CA PHE A 674 -6.98 2.66 -11.89
C PHE A 674 -5.50 2.33 -12.09
N THR A 675 -4.65 2.57 -11.09
CA THR A 675 -3.24 2.15 -11.12
C THR A 675 -3.11 0.62 -11.18
N PHE A 676 -3.88 -0.13 -10.39
CA PHE A 676 -3.93 -1.59 -10.49
C PHE A 676 -4.43 -2.04 -11.87
N VAL A 677 -5.46 -1.39 -12.41
CA VAL A 677 -5.95 -1.68 -13.77
C VAL A 677 -4.83 -1.51 -14.80
N GLU A 678 -4.14 -0.36 -14.78
CA GLU A 678 -3.05 -0.06 -15.72
C GLU A 678 -1.87 -1.03 -15.55
N ALA A 679 -1.50 -1.37 -14.32
CA ALA A 679 -0.42 -2.31 -14.03
C ALA A 679 -0.73 -3.73 -14.56
N TYR A 680 -1.96 -4.19 -14.40
CA TYR A 680 -2.36 -5.51 -14.89
C TYR A 680 -2.50 -5.55 -16.43
N LEU A 681 -3.00 -4.47 -17.04
CA LEU A 681 -3.02 -4.32 -18.49
C LEU A 681 -1.59 -4.27 -19.07
N ALA A 682 -0.64 -3.62 -18.40
CA ALA A 682 0.76 -3.58 -18.81
C ALA A 682 1.41 -4.98 -18.82
N ARG A 683 0.92 -5.90 -17.98
CA ARG A 683 1.32 -7.31 -17.95
C ARG A 683 0.60 -8.17 -19.01
N GLY A 684 -0.20 -7.56 -19.89
CA GLY A 684 -0.91 -8.26 -20.97
C GLY A 684 -2.23 -8.91 -20.56
N MET A 685 -2.73 -8.66 -19.34
CA MET A 685 -4.02 -9.19 -18.89
C MET A 685 -5.19 -8.46 -19.55
N GLN A 686 -6.27 -9.17 -19.83
CA GLN A 686 -7.51 -8.57 -20.34
C GLN A 686 -8.34 -8.02 -19.18
N VAL A 687 -8.88 -6.81 -19.31
CA VAL A 687 -9.61 -6.10 -18.24
C VAL A 687 -10.73 -6.93 -17.62
N ASP A 688 -11.49 -7.65 -18.43
CA ASP A 688 -12.63 -8.45 -17.97
C ASP A 688 -12.24 -9.73 -17.22
N ASN A 689 -10.98 -10.13 -17.28
CA ASN A 689 -10.47 -11.29 -16.56
C ASN A 689 -10.11 -10.95 -15.09
N PHE A 690 -9.85 -9.67 -14.78
CA PHE A 690 -9.40 -9.28 -13.44
C PHE A 690 -10.26 -8.20 -12.76
N ALA A 691 -10.88 -7.29 -13.49
CA ALA A 691 -11.55 -6.13 -12.89
C ALA A 691 -12.65 -6.51 -11.89
N HIS A 692 -13.28 -7.66 -12.06
CA HIS A 692 -14.28 -8.17 -11.13
C HIS A 692 -13.69 -8.72 -9.81
N ASN A 693 -12.37 -8.92 -9.72
CA ASN A 693 -11.65 -9.28 -8.50
C ASN A 693 -11.14 -8.04 -7.73
N LEU A 694 -11.41 -6.82 -8.23
CA LEU A 694 -11.12 -5.58 -7.52
C LEU A 694 -12.34 -5.18 -6.68
N SER A 695 -12.10 -4.79 -5.44
CA SER A 695 -13.11 -4.17 -4.58
C SER A 695 -12.55 -2.90 -3.92
N PHE A 696 -13.42 -2.11 -3.32
CA PHE A 696 -13.04 -0.85 -2.72
C PHE A 696 -13.46 -0.81 -1.25
N PHE A 697 -12.80 0.01 -0.48
CA PHE A 697 -13.07 0.17 0.94
C PHE A 697 -12.97 1.65 1.32
N PHE A 698 -14.06 2.22 1.85
CA PHE A 698 -14.11 3.63 2.23
C PHE A 698 -14.46 3.81 3.70
N SER A 699 -14.06 4.95 4.26
CA SER A 699 -14.53 5.48 5.53
C SER A 699 -15.75 6.37 5.30
N ASN A 700 -16.72 6.33 6.22
CA ASN A 700 -17.76 7.34 6.32
C ASN A 700 -17.59 8.16 7.61
N GLY A 701 -17.40 9.46 7.43
CA GLY A 701 -17.34 10.44 8.52
C GLY A 701 -18.63 11.25 8.66
N MET A 702 -18.48 12.49 9.12
CA MET A 702 -19.60 13.40 9.41
C MET A 702 -19.75 14.53 8.38
N ASP A 703 -18.78 14.70 7.46
CA ASP A 703 -18.85 15.74 6.42
C ASP A 703 -19.92 15.39 5.36
N PRO A 704 -20.57 16.39 4.74
CA PRO A 704 -21.69 16.17 3.82
C PRO A 704 -21.32 15.34 2.58
N GLU A 705 -20.09 15.41 2.12
CA GLU A 705 -19.58 14.69 0.95
C GLU A 705 -19.67 13.17 1.11
N TYR A 706 -19.64 12.67 2.34
CA TYR A 706 -19.80 11.24 2.60
C TYR A 706 -21.17 10.69 2.17
N THR A 707 -22.18 11.56 2.09
CA THR A 707 -23.54 11.16 1.63
C THR A 707 -23.55 10.73 0.16
N VAL A 708 -22.61 11.21 -0.65
CA VAL A 708 -22.55 10.95 -2.09
C VAL A 708 -21.30 10.19 -2.53
N LEU A 709 -20.44 9.80 -1.60
CA LEU A 709 -19.13 9.22 -1.90
C LEU A 709 -19.24 7.98 -2.78
N GLY A 710 -20.11 7.04 -2.45
CA GLY A 710 -20.31 5.80 -3.23
C GLY A 710 -21.00 6.07 -4.57
N ARG A 711 -21.91 7.02 -4.66
CA ARG A 711 -22.56 7.45 -5.91
C ARG A 711 -21.52 7.93 -6.91
N VAL A 712 -20.64 8.86 -6.48
CA VAL A 712 -19.56 9.40 -7.30
C VAL A 712 -18.56 8.32 -7.69
N ALA A 713 -18.15 7.48 -6.73
CA ALA A 713 -17.24 6.37 -6.99
C ALA A 713 -17.77 5.44 -8.10
N ARG A 714 -19.03 5.01 -8.00
CA ARG A 714 -19.66 4.13 -8.98
C ARG A 714 -19.77 4.80 -10.35
N ARG A 715 -20.14 6.09 -10.41
CA ARG A 715 -20.29 6.84 -11.67
C ARG A 715 -18.96 7.01 -12.39
N ILE A 716 -17.92 7.49 -11.71
CA ILE A 716 -16.58 7.65 -12.31
C ILE A 716 -16.04 6.30 -12.78
N TRP A 717 -16.11 5.27 -11.93
CA TRP A 717 -15.60 3.94 -12.27
C TRP A 717 -16.32 3.34 -13.49
N SER A 718 -17.65 3.34 -13.49
CA SER A 718 -18.42 2.71 -14.58
C SER A 718 -18.22 3.41 -15.91
N VAL A 719 -18.17 4.74 -15.91
CA VAL A 719 -17.91 5.54 -17.13
C VAL A 719 -16.51 5.27 -17.66
N ALA A 720 -15.49 5.34 -16.79
CA ALA A 720 -14.11 5.05 -17.17
C ALA A 720 -13.94 3.61 -17.70
N MET A 721 -14.47 2.62 -16.98
CA MET A 721 -14.36 1.21 -17.39
C MET A 721 -15.04 0.94 -18.71
N ARG A 722 -16.19 1.58 -18.98
CA ARG A 722 -16.92 1.41 -20.22
C ARG A 722 -16.26 2.10 -21.39
N PHE A 723 -15.94 3.39 -21.27
CA PHE A 723 -15.55 4.21 -22.43
C PHE A 723 -14.04 4.25 -22.65
N ARG A 724 -13.23 4.16 -21.59
CA ARG A 724 -11.78 4.12 -21.74
C ARG A 724 -11.22 2.72 -21.87
N TYR A 725 -11.73 1.77 -21.10
CA TYR A 725 -11.19 0.39 -21.06
C TYR A 725 -12.00 -0.63 -21.85
N GLY A 726 -13.18 -0.25 -22.35
CA GLY A 726 -14.04 -1.15 -23.14
C GLY A 726 -14.56 -2.35 -22.35
N ALA A 727 -14.61 -2.25 -21.03
CA ALA A 727 -14.96 -3.33 -20.13
C ALA A 727 -16.46 -3.70 -20.21
N ASN A 728 -16.79 -4.96 -19.95
CA ASN A 728 -18.16 -5.45 -19.88
C ASN A 728 -18.91 -4.95 -18.64
N GLU A 729 -20.23 -5.18 -18.59
CA GLU A 729 -21.07 -4.70 -17.48
C GLU A 729 -20.63 -5.19 -16.10
N ARG A 730 -20.10 -6.41 -15.98
CA ARG A 730 -19.61 -6.95 -14.71
C ARG A 730 -18.42 -6.16 -14.16
N SER A 731 -17.51 -5.80 -15.04
CA SER A 731 -16.28 -5.04 -14.73
C SER A 731 -16.56 -3.55 -14.46
N GLN A 732 -17.69 -3.02 -14.98
CA GLN A 732 -18.14 -1.64 -14.73
C GLN A 732 -18.72 -1.46 -13.31
N LYS A 733 -19.07 -2.52 -12.61
CA LYS A 733 -19.71 -2.49 -11.28
C LYS A 733 -18.68 -2.32 -10.17
N LEU A 734 -18.53 -1.11 -9.63
CA LEU A 734 -17.72 -0.86 -8.45
C LEU A 734 -18.41 -1.37 -7.19
N LYS A 735 -17.79 -2.31 -6.51
CA LYS A 735 -18.27 -2.86 -5.22
C LYS A 735 -17.37 -2.36 -4.10
N TYR A 736 -17.99 -1.96 -3.00
CA TYR A 736 -17.24 -1.39 -1.88
C TYR A 736 -17.79 -1.76 -0.52
N HIS A 737 -16.89 -1.81 0.42
CA HIS A 737 -17.15 -1.91 1.85
C HIS A 737 -17.08 -0.52 2.48
N ILE A 738 -17.91 -0.24 3.47
CA ILE A 738 -17.81 0.93 4.34
C ILE A 738 -17.47 0.48 5.76
N GLN A 739 -16.55 1.21 6.38
CA GLN A 739 -16.41 1.24 7.83
C GLN A 739 -16.67 2.67 8.31
N THR A 740 -17.43 2.80 9.39
CA THR A 740 -17.63 4.12 10.03
C THR A 740 -16.30 4.68 10.52
N SER A 741 -16.13 6.01 10.49
CA SER A 741 -14.84 6.65 10.77
C SER A 741 -14.39 6.47 12.22
N GLY A 742 -13.19 5.92 12.41
CA GLY A 742 -12.52 5.86 13.70
C GLY A 742 -12.11 7.24 14.23
N ARG A 743 -11.79 8.17 13.32
CA ARG A 743 -11.48 9.58 13.70
C ARG A 743 -12.66 10.33 14.33
N SER A 744 -13.87 9.84 14.12
CA SER A 744 -15.08 10.40 14.75
C SER A 744 -15.33 9.87 16.15
N LEU A 745 -14.55 8.89 16.60
CA LEU A 745 -14.63 8.35 17.96
C LEU A 745 -13.71 9.15 18.88
N HIS A 746 -14.28 9.68 19.93
CA HIS A 746 -13.56 10.48 20.92
C HIS A 746 -13.55 9.78 22.26
N ALA A 747 -12.46 9.92 23.00
CA ALA A 747 -12.31 9.38 24.34
C ALA A 747 -13.20 10.10 25.36
N GLN A 748 -13.39 11.41 25.14
CA GLN A 748 -14.29 12.24 25.95
C GLN A 748 -15.74 11.90 25.62
N GLU A 749 -16.58 11.75 26.63
CA GLU A 749 -18.00 11.42 26.52
C GLU A 749 -18.27 10.34 25.47
N MET A 750 -17.60 9.19 25.65
CA MET A 750 -17.62 8.07 24.69
C MET A 750 -19.01 7.60 24.28
N SER A 751 -20.02 7.78 25.15
CA SER A 751 -21.42 7.41 24.87
C SER A 751 -21.99 8.10 23.63
N PHE A 752 -21.49 9.28 23.27
CA PHE A 752 -21.89 10.00 22.08
C PHE A 752 -21.34 9.37 20.78
N ASN A 753 -20.36 8.50 20.88
CA ASN A 753 -19.78 7.86 19.71
C ASN A 753 -20.78 6.95 18.99
N ASP A 754 -21.65 6.25 19.72
CA ASP A 754 -22.72 5.43 19.11
C ASP A 754 -23.69 6.27 18.26
N ILE A 755 -23.94 7.53 18.66
CA ILE A 755 -24.81 8.44 17.90
C ILE A 755 -24.13 8.81 16.58
N ARG A 756 -22.83 9.15 16.62
CA ARG A 756 -22.03 9.46 15.42
C ARG A 756 -21.98 8.26 14.47
N THR A 757 -21.67 7.09 15.01
CA THR A 757 -21.62 5.82 14.27
C THR A 757 -22.96 5.49 13.62
N THR A 758 -24.10 5.77 14.32
CA THR A 758 -25.44 5.54 13.76
C THR A 758 -25.71 6.40 12.53
N LEU A 759 -25.35 7.69 12.57
CA LEU A 759 -25.53 8.59 11.41
C LEU A 759 -24.67 8.17 10.22
N GLN A 760 -23.43 7.80 10.48
CA GLN A 760 -22.49 7.32 9.46
C GLN A 760 -22.97 6.02 8.82
N ALA A 761 -23.48 5.10 9.61
CA ALA A 761 -24.06 3.84 9.14
C ALA A 761 -25.33 4.07 8.31
N LEU A 762 -26.19 5.02 8.70
CA LEU A 762 -27.38 5.39 7.96
C LEU A 762 -27.05 5.91 6.56
N ILE A 763 -26.06 6.80 6.47
CA ILE A 763 -25.56 7.33 5.19
C ILE A 763 -25.04 6.20 4.31
N ALA A 764 -24.27 5.27 4.86
CA ALA A 764 -23.72 4.13 4.12
C ALA A 764 -24.80 3.21 3.56
N ILE A 765 -25.85 2.94 4.35
CA ILE A 765 -26.99 2.10 3.94
C ILE A 765 -27.80 2.79 2.84
N TYR A 766 -28.04 4.10 2.95
CA TYR A 766 -28.74 4.88 1.93
C TYR A 766 -27.98 5.00 0.61
N ASP A 767 -26.65 4.99 0.66
CA ASP A 767 -25.78 4.98 -0.54
C ASP A 767 -25.56 3.56 -1.11
N ASN A 768 -26.28 2.54 -0.62
CA ASN A 768 -26.19 1.17 -1.10
C ASN A 768 -24.77 0.57 -1.07
N CYS A 769 -24.05 0.74 0.04
CA CYS A 769 -22.80 0.03 0.24
C CYS A 769 -23.01 -1.50 0.20
N ASN A 770 -22.03 -2.25 -0.27
CA ASN A 770 -22.16 -3.71 -0.42
C ASN A 770 -21.96 -4.46 0.90
N SER A 771 -21.21 -3.89 1.83
CA SER A 771 -21.06 -4.35 3.19
C SER A 771 -20.68 -3.21 4.11
N LEU A 772 -21.03 -3.33 5.39
CA LEU A 772 -20.84 -2.29 6.40
C LEU A 772 -20.23 -2.88 7.66
N HIS A 773 -19.26 -2.16 8.24
CA HIS A 773 -18.79 -2.34 9.59
C HIS A 773 -19.04 -1.05 10.38
N THR A 774 -19.60 -1.18 11.56
CA THR A 774 -19.82 -0.11 12.53
C THR A 774 -18.82 -0.25 13.67
N ASN A 775 -18.06 0.80 13.94
CA ASN A 775 -17.09 0.81 15.03
C ASN A 775 -17.81 0.82 16.38
N ALA A 776 -17.24 0.15 17.37
CA ALA A 776 -17.72 0.19 18.74
C ALA A 776 -17.36 1.53 19.42
N TYR A 777 -18.20 2.02 20.33
CA TYR A 777 -18.03 3.32 20.95
C TYR A 777 -16.74 3.45 21.80
N ASP A 778 -16.27 2.31 22.36
CA ASP A 778 -15.07 2.22 23.20
C ASP A 778 -13.77 2.01 22.42
N GLU A 779 -13.85 1.87 21.10
CA GLU A 779 -12.67 1.70 20.23
C GLU A 779 -11.73 2.91 20.25
N ALA A 780 -12.21 4.06 20.73
CA ALA A 780 -11.39 5.24 20.98
C ALA A 780 -10.30 5.01 22.06
N ILE A 781 -10.48 4.03 22.94
CA ILE A 781 -9.60 3.79 24.11
C ILE A 781 -9.03 2.37 24.14
N THR A 782 -9.81 1.36 23.73
CA THR A 782 -9.45 -0.05 23.90
C THR A 782 -9.89 -0.91 22.72
N THR A 783 -9.41 -2.14 22.69
CA THR A 783 -10.01 -3.17 21.84
C THR A 783 -11.45 -3.41 22.30
N PRO A 784 -12.43 -3.42 21.39
CA PRO A 784 -13.84 -3.48 21.75
C PRO A 784 -14.20 -4.67 22.63
N THR A 785 -15.03 -4.40 23.64
CA THR A 785 -15.60 -5.42 24.53
C THR A 785 -16.70 -6.21 23.82
N GLU A 786 -17.16 -7.31 24.40
CA GLU A 786 -18.29 -8.09 23.85
C GLU A 786 -19.59 -7.26 23.82
N GLU A 787 -19.83 -6.46 24.86
CA GLU A 787 -20.99 -5.56 24.94
C GLU A 787 -20.93 -4.47 23.87
N SER A 788 -19.81 -3.81 23.72
CA SER A 788 -19.67 -2.70 22.77
C SER A 788 -19.79 -3.17 21.32
N VAL A 789 -19.22 -4.33 20.98
CA VAL A 789 -19.39 -4.96 19.66
C VAL A 789 -20.84 -5.31 19.40
N ARG A 790 -21.56 -5.86 20.40
CA ARG A 790 -22.99 -6.15 20.29
C ARG A 790 -23.81 -4.89 20.02
N ARG A 791 -23.50 -3.77 20.68
CA ARG A 791 -24.12 -2.45 20.44
C ARG A 791 -23.83 -1.94 19.03
N ALA A 792 -22.59 -2.03 18.58
CA ALA A 792 -22.19 -1.64 17.22
C ALA A 792 -22.94 -2.44 16.15
N MET A 793 -23.13 -3.74 16.33
CA MET A 793 -23.96 -4.56 15.45
C MET A 793 -25.45 -4.16 15.52
N ALA A 794 -25.96 -3.84 16.71
CA ALA A 794 -27.34 -3.42 16.90
C ALA A 794 -27.67 -2.15 16.11
N ILE A 795 -26.73 -1.21 15.95
CA ILE A 795 -26.90 -0.01 15.12
C ILE A 795 -27.36 -0.39 13.70
N GLN A 796 -26.69 -1.34 13.06
CA GLN A 796 -27.04 -1.78 11.70
C GLN A 796 -28.40 -2.48 11.68
N LEU A 797 -28.67 -3.32 12.66
CA LEU A 797 -29.95 -4.05 12.76
C LEU A 797 -31.13 -3.08 12.98
N ILE A 798 -30.98 -2.06 13.82
CA ILE A 798 -31.98 -1.02 14.04
C ILE A 798 -32.30 -0.28 12.73
N ILE A 799 -31.26 0.13 11.99
CA ILE A 799 -31.42 0.82 10.70
C ILE A 799 -32.11 -0.09 9.68
N ASN A 800 -31.74 -1.37 9.60
CA ASN A 800 -32.27 -2.26 8.57
C ASN A 800 -33.66 -2.81 8.93
N LYS A 801 -34.00 -3.02 10.23
CA LYS A 801 -35.20 -3.70 10.66
C LYS A 801 -36.29 -2.78 11.24
N GLU A 802 -35.86 -1.70 11.93
CA GLU A 802 -36.81 -0.79 12.61
C GLU A 802 -37.00 0.53 11.82
N TRP A 803 -35.96 1.01 11.15
CA TRP A 803 -36.02 2.23 10.34
C TRP A 803 -36.68 1.99 8.97
N GLY A 804 -37.96 2.41 8.85
CA GLY A 804 -38.81 2.02 7.74
C GLY A 804 -38.33 2.43 6.34
N LEU A 805 -37.57 3.53 6.19
CA LEU A 805 -37.15 4.01 4.88
C LEU A 805 -36.00 3.18 4.29
N ALA A 806 -35.29 2.41 5.10
CA ALA A 806 -34.23 1.51 4.62
C ALA A 806 -34.72 0.42 3.64
N VAL A 807 -36.05 0.21 3.55
CA VAL A 807 -36.67 -0.67 2.55
C VAL A 807 -36.50 -0.14 1.12
N ASN A 808 -36.37 1.18 0.95
CA ASN A 808 -36.23 1.79 -0.37
C ASN A 808 -34.78 1.65 -0.87
N GLU A 809 -34.59 1.24 -2.14
CA GLU A 809 -33.30 0.98 -2.74
C GLU A 809 -32.65 2.23 -3.32
N ASN A 810 -33.38 3.33 -3.46
CA ASN A 810 -32.89 4.57 -4.10
C ASN A 810 -33.30 5.84 -3.37
N SER A 811 -33.28 5.81 -2.04
CA SER A 811 -33.73 6.91 -1.17
C SER A 811 -32.96 8.23 -1.40
N ASN A 812 -31.75 8.19 -1.92
CA ASN A 812 -30.94 9.39 -2.24
C ASN A 812 -31.27 9.99 -3.62
N GLN A 813 -32.00 9.32 -4.50
CA GLN A 813 -32.31 9.84 -5.83
C GLN A 813 -33.45 10.86 -5.80
N GLY A 814 -33.37 11.89 -6.64
CA GLY A 814 -34.39 12.92 -6.79
C GLY A 814 -34.31 14.04 -5.76
N SER A 815 -33.25 14.10 -4.96
CA SER A 815 -32.97 15.22 -4.07
C SER A 815 -32.02 16.21 -4.75
N PHE A 816 -32.44 17.46 -4.89
CA PHE A 816 -31.62 18.49 -5.55
C PHE A 816 -30.25 18.67 -4.91
N ILE A 817 -30.19 18.65 -3.57
CA ILE A 817 -28.90 18.78 -2.87
C ILE A 817 -28.00 17.57 -3.09
N ILE A 818 -28.54 16.37 -3.18
CA ILE A 818 -27.77 15.15 -3.46
C ILE A 818 -27.21 15.19 -4.89
N ASP A 819 -28.02 15.63 -5.85
CA ASP A 819 -27.60 15.74 -7.25
C ASP A 819 -26.50 16.79 -7.39
N GLU A 820 -26.67 18.00 -6.81
CA GLU A 820 -25.67 19.06 -6.82
C GLU A 820 -24.35 18.62 -6.15
N LEU A 821 -24.44 18.05 -4.96
CA LEU A 821 -23.29 17.59 -4.20
C LEU A 821 -22.55 16.45 -4.94
N THR A 822 -23.29 15.56 -5.62
CA THR A 822 -22.69 14.51 -6.45
C THR A 822 -21.84 15.11 -7.57
N ASP A 823 -22.34 16.10 -8.27
CA ASP A 823 -21.61 16.76 -9.36
C ASP A 823 -20.41 17.58 -8.86
N LEU A 824 -20.55 18.27 -7.71
CA LEU A 824 -19.45 19.02 -7.09
C LEU A 824 -18.32 18.09 -6.63
N VAL A 825 -18.65 17.01 -5.98
CA VAL A 825 -17.65 16.01 -5.50
C VAL A 825 -16.99 15.32 -6.68
N GLU A 826 -17.75 14.94 -7.71
CA GLU A 826 -17.19 14.33 -8.92
C GLU A 826 -16.15 15.24 -9.59
N GLU A 827 -16.51 16.50 -9.84
CA GLU A 827 -15.58 17.45 -10.47
C GLU A 827 -14.33 17.72 -9.59
N ALA A 828 -14.50 17.77 -8.26
CA ALA A 828 -13.36 17.92 -7.35
C ALA A 828 -12.40 16.71 -7.43
N VAL A 829 -12.93 15.50 -7.54
CA VAL A 829 -12.14 14.26 -7.73
C VAL A 829 -11.42 14.28 -9.08
N LEU A 830 -12.09 14.67 -10.16
CA LEU A 830 -11.48 14.75 -11.48
C LEU A 830 -10.33 15.78 -11.54
N LYS A 831 -10.47 16.92 -10.88
CA LYS A 831 -9.37 17.89 -10.72
C LYS A 831 -8.19 17.31 -9.96
N GLU A 832 -8.45 16.48 -8.97
CA GLU A 832 -7.38 15.82 -8.24
C GLU A 832 -6.68 14.76 -9.09
N PHE A 833 -7.40 14.06 -9.96
CA PHE A 833 -6.80 13.15 -10.96
C PHE A 833 -5.84 13.89 -11.90
N GLU A 834 -6.19 15.08 -12.35
CA GLU A 834 -5.32 15.90 -13.18
C GLU A 834 -4.03 16.29 -12.44
N ARG A 835 -4.12 16.71 -11.17
CA ARG A 835 -2.96 17.04 -10.33
C ARG A 835 -2.02 15.84 -10.12
N ILE A 836 -2.57 14.65 -9.93
CA ILE A 836 -1.78 13.42 -9.80
C ILE A 836 -1.15 13.08 -11.16
N SER A 837 -1.89 13.21 -12.25
CA SER A 837 -1.40 12.95 -13.61
C SER A 837 -0.23 13.85 -14.00
N GLU A 838 -0.25 15.14 -13.63
CA GLU A 838 0.86 16.09 -13.83
C GLU A 838 2.15 15.66 -13.15
N ARG A 839 2.07 14.81 -12.14
CA ARG A 839 3.20 14.26 -11.35
C ARG A 839 3.66 12.87 -11.80
N GLY A 840 3.21 12.42 -12.97
CA GLY A 840 3.55 11.10 -13.49
C GLY A 840 2.64 9.97 -13.00
N GLY A 841 1.38 10.30 -12.71
CA GLY A 841 0.41 9.35 -12.17
C GLY A 841 0.63 9.09 -10.67
N VAL A 842 -0.04 8.05 -10.15
CA VAL A 842 0.02 7.72 -8.70
C VAL A 842 1.45 7.43 -8.25
N LEU A 843 2.20 6.63 -9.01
CA LEU A 843 3.56 6.24 -8.64
C LEU A 843 4.52 7.44 -8.63
N GLY A 844 4.47 8.30 -9.65
CA GLY A 844 5.28 9.52 -9.69
C GLY A 844 4.91 10.53 -8.58
N ALA A 845 3.63 10.63 -8.25
CA ALA A 845 3.16 11.44 -7.13
C ALA A 845 3.62 10.88 -5.77
N MET A 846 3.69 9.56 -5.62
CA MET A 846 4.24 8.90 -4.42
C MET A 846 5.74 9.17 -4.25
N GLU A 847 6.53 9.11 -5.34
CA GLU A 847 7.97 9.44 -5.31
C GLU A 847 8.25 10.85 -4.79
N THR A 848 7.37 11.79 -5.08
CA THR A 848 7.48 13.18 -4.60
C THR A 848 6.81 13.42 -3.24
N GLY A 849 6.20 12.39 -2.65
CA GLY A 849 5.47 12.49 -1.38
C GLY A 849 4.20 13.33 -1.44
N TYR A 850 3.63 13.53 -2.64
CA TYR A 850 2.48 14.42 -2.84
C TYR A 850 1.25 14.00 -2.04
N GLN A 851 0.82 12.74 -2.16
CA GLN A 851 -0.36 12.25 -1.44
C GLN A 851 -0.15 12.34 0.08
N ARG A 852 1.01 11.90 0.56
CA ARG A 852 1.36 11.96 1.99
C ARG A 852 1.35 13.38 2.53
N GLY A 853 1.99 14.30 1.83
CA GLY A 853 2.01 15.71 2.21
C GLY A 853 0.60 16.31 2.27
N LYS A 854 -0.24 16.02 1.27
CA LYS A 854 -1.61 16.51 1.22
C LYS A 854 -2.46 15.94 2.37
N ILE A 855 -2.34 14.65 2.68
CA ILE A 855 -3.05 14.02 3.80
C ILE A 855 -2.63 14.70 5.12
N GLN A 856 -1.33 14.98 5.32
CA GLN A 856 -0.83 15.67 6.50
C GLN A 856 -1.37 17.09 6.62
N ASP A 857 -1.38 17.86 5.53
CA ASP A 857 -1.91 19.23 5.51
C ASP A 857 -3.41 19.25 5.87
N GLU A 858 -4.18 18.33 5.31
CA GLU A 858 -5.61 18.19 5.59
C GLU A 858 -5.84 17.76 7.05
N SER A 859 -5.06 16.80 7.56
CA SER A 859 -5.11 16.39 8.97
C SER A 859 -4.84 17.55 9.91
N MET A 860 -3.79 18.34 9.65
CA MET A 860 -3.46 19.53 10.43
C MET A 860 -4.56 20.58 10.39
N HIS A 861 -5.20 20.75 9.23
CA HIS A 861 -6.34 21.66 9.09
C HIS A 861 -7.51 21.26 10.02
N TYR A 862 -7.87 19.98 10.06
CA TYR A 862 -8.90 19.44 10.97
C TYR A 862 -8.52 19.65 12.44
N GLU A 863 -7.28 19.31 12.82
CA GLU A 863 -6.82 19.44 14.22
C GLU A 863 -6.79 20.89 14.67
N HIS A 864 -6.37 21.85 13.81
CA HIS A 864 -6.41 23.26 14.15
C HIS A 864 -7.84 23.75 14.40
N ARG A 865 -8.79 23.37 13.53
CA ARG A 865 -10.20 23.78 13.67
C ARG A 865 -10.88 23.11 14.88
N LYS A 866 -10.48 21.91 15.21
CA LYS A 866 -10.93 21.21 16.43
C LYS A 866 -10.38 21.90 17.67
N HIS A 867 -9.12 22.32 17.63
CA HIS A 867 -8.44 22.97 18.77
C HIS A 867 -8.95 24.40 19.01
N ASP A 868 -9.18 25.20 17.93
CA ASP A 868 -9.67 26.56 18.06
C ASP A 868 -11.22 26.66 18.22
N GLY A 869 -11.91 25.50 18.16
CA GLY A 869 -13.36 25.40 18.33
C GLY A 869 -14.18 25.78 17.10
N SER A 870 -13.56 26.16 15.98
CA SER A 870 -14.29 26.47 14.73
C SER A 870 -14.91 25.23 14.07
N LEU A 871 -14.47 24.02 14.43
CA LEU A 871 -15.14 22.76 14.19
C LEU A 871 -15.75 22.27 15.50
N PRO A 872 -17.06 22.49 15.72
CA PRO A 872 -17.70 22.07 16.96
C PRO A 872 -17.84 20.54 17.03
N ILE A 873 -17.36 19.96 18.12
CA ILE A 873 -17.49 18.54 18.41
C ILE A 873 -18.11 18.40 19.80
N VAL A 874 -19.34 17.89 19.83
CA VAL A 874 -20.13 17.72 21.05
C VAL A 874 -19.45 16.80 22.04
N GLY A 875 -19.31 17.21 23.30
CA GLY A 875 -18.61 16.45 24.33
C GLY A 875 -17.09 16.53 24.27
N VAL A 876 -16.50 17.25 23.29
CA VAL A 876 -15.05 17.37 23.13
C VAL A 876 -14.59 18.84 23.26
N ASN A 877 -15.20 19.76 22.52
CA ASN A 877 -14.93 21.19 22.58
C ASN A 877 -16.20 22.05 22.64
N THR A 878 -17.36 21.41 22.57
CA THR A 878 -18.68 22.03 22.59
C THR A 878 -19.63 21.19 23.44
N PHE A 879 -20.54 21.80 24.19
CA PHE A 879 -21.50 21.12 25.07
C PHE A 879 -20.80 20.14 26.03
N LEU A 880 -19.84 20.65 26.75
CA LEU A 880 -19.03 19.89 27.71
C LEU A 880 -19.85 19.58 28.97
N ASN A 881 -19.56 18.43 29.60
CA ASN A 881 -20.07 18.11 30.91
C ASN A 881 -19.27 18.87 31.96
N ASP A 882 -19.94 19.54 32.92
CA ASP A 882 -19.30 20.23 34.03
C ASP A 882 -18.77 19.27 35.13
N GLU A 883 -19.28 18.02 35.14
CA GLU A 883 -18.80 17.00 36.06
C GLU A 883 -17.66 16.18 35.43
N PRO A 884 -16.61 15.87 36.23
CA PRO A 884 -15.56 15.00 35.71
C PRO A 884 -16.15 13.64 35.37
N GLU A 885 -15.78 13.11 34.21
CA GLU A 885 -16.15 11.75 33.83
C GLU A 885 -15.67 10.77 34.92
N PRO A 886 -16.53 9.78 35.28
CA PRO A 886 -16.10 8.72 36.16
C PRO A 886 -14.90 8.01 35.55
N GLU A 887 -13.85 7.74 36.33
CA GLU A 887 -12.76 6.88 35.91
C GLU A 887 -13.35 5.52 35.50
N PHE A 888 -13.40 5.24 34.21
CA PHE A 888 -13.76 3.92 33.74
C PHE A 888 -12.59 2.98 34.00
N ASP A 889 -12.79 2.01 34.87
CA ASP A 889 -11.88 0.88 35.03
C ASP A 889 -12.03 -0.03 33.77
N LEU A 890 -11.42 0.44 32.68
CA LEU A 890 -11.47 -0.26 31.39
C LEU A 890 -10.45 -1.39 31.43
N GLU A 891 -10.95 -2.61 31.48
CA GLU A 891 -10.14 -3.79 31.28
C GLU A 891 -9.60 -3.80 29.83
N LEU A 892 -8.32 -3.52 29.69
CA LEU A 892 -7.67 -3.57 28.36
C LEU A 892 -7.61 -5.02 27.88
N ALA A 893 -8.28 -5.32 26.78
CA ALA A 893 -8.25 -6.64 26.17
C ALA A 893 -6.85 -6.95 25.59
N ARG A 894 -5.99 -7.54 26.42
CA ARG A 894 -4.65 -7.99 26.03
C ARG A 894 -4.58 -9.50 25.90
N SER A 895 -3.62 -9.98 25.10
CA SER A 895 -3.29 -11.39 25.09
C SER A 895 -2.70 -11.83 26.42
N THR A 896 -3.09 -13.00 26.88
CA THR A 896 -2.58 -13.59 28.12
C THR A 896 -1.20 -14.18 27.90
N GLU A 897 -0.45 -14.35 29.01
CA GLU A 897 0.86 -15.01 28.97
C GLU A 897 0.76 -16.44 28.41
N ALA A 898 -0.29 -17.18 28.77
CA ALA A 898 -0.52 -18.53 28.29
C ALA A 898 -0.75 -18.57 26.76
N GLU A 899 -1.47 -17.62 26.18
CA GLU A 899 -1.68 -17.49 24.74
C GLU A 899 -0.37 -17.22 24.01
N LYS A 900 0.47 -16.32 24.50
CA LYS A 900 1.77 -15.98 23.92
C LYS A 900 2.72 -17.19 23.94
N GLN A 901 2.83 -17.87 25.07
CA GLN A 901 3.67 -19.05 25.21
C GLN A 901 3.17 -20.20 24.32
N SER A 902 1.85 -20.38 24.24
CA SER A 902 1.25 -21.36 23.32
C SER A 902 1.59 -21.04 21.86
N GLN A 903 1.56 -19.79 21.45
CA GLN A 903 1.91 -19.34 20.09
C GLN A 903 3.38 -19.65 19.76
N LEU A 904 4.30 -19.32 20.67
CA LEU A 904 5.73 -19.64 20.50
C LEU A 904 5.97 -21.14 20.38
N GLN A 905 5.33 -21.95 21.21
CA GLN A 905 5.48 -23.40 21.19
C GLN A 905 4.96 -24.03 19.90
N ARG A 906 3.79 -23.56 19.40
CA ARG A 906 3.22 -24.02 18.12
C ARG A 906 4.13 -23.66 16.95
N LEU A 907 4.65 -22.45 16.92
CA LEU A 907 5.62 -22.02 15.90
C LEU A 907 6.86 -22.90 15.91
N GLN A 908 7.43 -23.14 17.09
CA GLN A 908 8.62 -24.00 17.22
C GLN A 908 8.33 -25.43 16.74
N SER A 909 7.18 -26.00 17.10
CA SER A 909 6.76 -27.32 16.68
C SER A 909 6.57 -27.40 15.16
N PHE A 910 5.99 -26.36 14.56
CA PHE A 910 5.83 -26.27 13.11
C PHE A 910 7.18 -26.22 12.39
N LYS A 911 8.10 -25.39 12.86
CA LYS A 911 9.46 -25.29 12.29
C LYS A 911 10.25 -26.60 12.40
N GLN A 912 10.16 -27.27 13.55
CA GLN A 912 10.83 -28.57 13.75
C GLN A 912 10.29 -29.67 12.84
N ARG A 913 8.97 -29.76 12.69
CA ARG A 913 8.31 -30.73 11.82
C ARG A 913 8.67 -30.57 10.35
N ASN A 914 8.91 -29.35 9.90
CA ASN A 914 9.15 -29.02 8.51
C ASN A 914 10.64 -28.74 8.18
N ALA A 915 11.56 -28.98 9.11
CA ALA A 915 12.98 -28.63 8.97
C ALA A 915 13.62 -29.18 7.68
N ASP A 916 13.24 -30.40 7.26
CA ASP A 916 13.80 -31.05 6.07
C ASP A 916 13.34 -30.43 4.74
N LYS A 917 12.15 -29.83 4.71
CA LYS A 917 11.52 -29.29 3.49
C LYS A 917 11.66 -27.76 3.35
N LYS A 918 11.95 -27.11 4.45
CA LYS A 918 12.02 -25.65 4.55
C LYS A 918 13.04 -25.06 3.57
N SER A 919 14.27 -25.55 3.58
CA SER A 919 15.37 -24.97 2.79
C SER A 919 15.07 -25.02 1.29
N GLU A 920 14.57 -26.13 0.78
CA GLU A 920 14.17 -26.28 -0.62
C GLU A 920 13.02 -25.33 -0.98
N ALA A 921 12.02 -25.20 -0.11
CA ALA A 921 10.86 -24.33 -0.36
C ALA A 921 11.25 -22.85 -0.41
N LEU A 922 12.14 -22.39 0.49
CA LEU A 922 12.63 -21.01 0.49
C LEU A 922 13.57 -20.72 -0.69
N GLU A 923 14.39 -21.69 -1.10
CA GLU A 923 15.25 -21.55 -2.28
C GLU A 923 14.42 -21.37 -3.56
N ARG A 924 13.43 -22.23 -3.78
CA ARG A 924 12.50 -22.11 -4.92
C ARG A 924 11.76 -20.78 -4.92
N LEU A 925 11.31 -20.31 -3.75
CA LEU A 925 10.66 -19.02 -3.60
C LEU A 925 11.60 -17.85 -3.97
N SER A 926 12.85 -17.93 -3.53
CA SER A 926 13.91 -16.99 -3.85
C SER A 926 14.23 -16.98 -5.36
N GLU A 927 14.32 -18.13 -5.98
CA GLU A 927 14.55 -18.28 -7.43
C GLU A 927 13.41 -17.69 -8.24
N ALA A 928 12.16 -18.00 -7.90
CA ALA A 928 11.00 -17.44 -8.56
C ALA A 928 10.97 -15.91 -8.51
N ALA A 929 11.36 -15.33 -7.36
CA ALA A 929 11.46 -13.89 -7.20
C ALA A 929 12.57 -13.27 -8.08
N ARG A 930 13.73 -13.93 -8.21
CA ARG A 930 14.87 -13.46 -9.02
C ARG A 930 14.65 -13.63 -10.51
N ASN A 931 13.99 -14.70 -10.93
CA ASN A 931 13.77 -15.05 -12.34
C ASN A 931 12.50 -14.45 -12.94
N ASP A 932 11.82 -13.55 -12.21
CA ASP A 932 10.55 -12.95 -12.61
C ASP A 932 9.42 -13.97 -12.89
N GLU A 933 9.47 -15.11 -12.22
CA GLU A 933 8.42 -16.13 -12.25
C GLU A 933 7.25 -15.75 -11.34
N ASN A 934 6.18 -16.57 -11.35
CA ASN A 934 5.02 -16.32 -10.49
C ASN A 934 5.34 -16.67 -9.03
N VAL A 935 5.67 -15.65 -8.25
CA VAL A 935 6.00 -15.76 -6.81
C VAL A 935 4.83 -16.33 -5.99
N PHE A 936 3.58 -15.99 -6.34
CA PHE A 936 2.41 -16.46 -5.60
C PHE A 936 2.18 -17.97 -5.77
N ALA A 937 2.48 -18.52 -6.95
CA ALA A 937 2.41 -19.96 -7.17
C ALA A 937 3.38 -20.72 -6.26
N GLU A 938 4.60 -20.20 -6.05
CA GLU A 938 5.56 -20.79 -5.10
C GLU A 938 5.19 -20.51 -3.64
N LEU A 939 4.56 -19.37 -3.32
CA LEU A 939 4.02 -19.13 -1.98
C LEU A 939 2.98 -20.19 -1.58
N MET A 940 2.13 -20.65 -2.51
CA MET A 940 1.17 -21.72 -2.24
C MET A 940 1.84 -23.04 -1.81
N ASN A 941 3.09 -23.25 -2.19
CA ASN A 941 3.90 -24.37 -1.75
C ASN A 941 4.65 -24.04 -0.45
N ALA A 942 5.31 -22.90 -0.38
CA ALA A 942 6.17 -22.50 0.74
C ALA A 942 5.42 -22.40 2.07
N VAL A 943 4.19 -21.87 2.10
CA VAL A 943 3.40 -21.73 3.34
C VAL A 943 3.03 -23.05 4.01
N GLN A 944 3.16 -24.16 3.30
CA GLN A 944 2.95 -25.50 3.88
C GLN A 944 4.10 -25.93 4.79
N HIS A 945 5.28 -25.34 4.62
CA HIS A 945 6.52 -25.75 5.28
C HIS A 945 7.27 -24.63 6.01
N CYS A 946 6.99 -23.39 5.66
CA CYS A 946 7.70 -22.22 6.18
C CYS A 946 6.75 -21.30 6.96
N SER A 947 7.27 -20.63 7.98
CA SER A 947 6.53 -19.60 8.74
C SER A 947 6.46 -18.29 7.97
N LEU A 948 5.60 -17.38 8.45
CA LEU A 948 5.46 -16.04 7.92
C LEU A 948 6.78 -15.27 7.94
N GLY A 949 7.50 -15.30 9.09
CA GLY A 949 8.78 -14.62 9.24
C GLY A 949 9.84 -15.17 8.29
N GLU A 950 9.97 -16.49 8.17
CA GLU A 950 10.94 -17.13 7.27
C GLU A 950 10.71 -16.75 5.80
N ILE A 951 9.46 -16.66 5.36
CA ILE A 951 9.10 -16.20 4.00
C ILE A 951 9.42 -14.72 3.83
N THR A 952 9.08 -13.89 4.82
CA THR A 952 9.36 -12.44 4.78
C THR A 952 10.85 -12.16 4.73
N ASP A 953 11.65 -12.85 5.54
CA ASP A 953 13.11 -12.73 5.54
C ASP A 953 13.70 -13.12 4.18
N THR A 954 13.21 -14.18 3.55
CA THR A 954 13.62 -14.58 2.19
C THR A 954 13.34 -13.48 1.18
N PHE A 955 12.18 -12.81 1.25
CA PHE A 955 11.89 -11.67 0.39
C PHE A 955 12.76 -10.45 0.68
N PHE A 956 13.14 -10.24 1.93
CA PHE A 956 14.09 -9.18 2.29
C PHE A 956 15.48 -9.47 1.72
N GLU A 957 15.96 -10.70 1.81
CA GLU A 957 17.27 -11.12 1.28
C GLU A 957 17.36 -10.95 -0.23
N VAL A 958 16.31 -11.30 -0.99
CA VAL A 958 16.30 -11.07 -2.45
C VAL A 958 16.13 -9.59 -2.83
N GLY A 959 15.92 -8.69 -1.87
CA GLY A 959 15.86 -7.24 -2.08
C GLY A 959 14.47 -6.63 -2.13
N GLY A 960 13.44 -7.39 -1.76
CA GLY A 960 12.06 -6.89 -1.73
C GLY A 960 11.74 -5.91 -0.61
N GLN A 961 12.63 -5.70 0.35
CA GLN A 961 12.40 -4.85 1.51
C GLN A 961 12.19 -3.38 1.13
N TYR A 962 11.22 -2.73 1.78
CA TYR A 962 10.91 -1.31 1.58
C TYR A 962 12.08 -0.42 2.02
N ARG A 963 12.41 0.57 1.20
CA ARG A 963 13.33 1.65 1.54
C ARG A 963 12.54 2.93 1.78
N ARG A 964 12.74 3.53 2.93
CA ARG A 964 12.10 4.82 3.23
C ARG A 964 12.74 5.93 2.41
N ASN A 965 11.92 6.59 1.58
CA ASN A 965 12.27 7.87 0.98
C ASN A 965 11.99 8.96 2.02
N MET A 966 13.05 9.53 2.61
CA MET A 966 12.93 10.68 3.53
C MET A 966 13.30 11.97 2.82
#